data_a2836cf53ac3c6173f6fcd7af08e653b
#
_entry.id   a2836cf53ac3c6173f6fcd7af08e653b
#
_cell.length_a   1.000
_cell.length_b   1.000
_cell.length_c   1.000
_cell.angle_alpha   90.00
_cell.angle_beta   90.00
_cell.angle_gamma   90.00
#
_symmetry.space_group_name_H-M   'P 1'
#
loop_
_entity.id
_entity.type
_entity.pdbx_description
1 polymer ?
#
loop_
_entity_poly.entity_id
_entity_poly.type
_entity_poly.pdbx_seq_one_letter_code
_entity_poly.pdbx_strand_id
1 'polypeptide(L)'
;MKKIIIYFLFNLLLSGPISFKAFDYDLNNNFYGRGDYVIVLASSQLETYLTNPNTSLGGDFVKFKNTQGFNVHVVSLDEEGFSSAEELKNYLIEYDNQSNGMLEYVLLVGDVNGQYAIPTFTINSYNEQEIDVTDYPYTFTESPYEPKFFIGRWPVRTIPEFLNIKSRSIQYITNENLLLSNDNLDFYNNAMLVAGNYKTADGLEVDPSDWPVTPVWTSLWLQGELNDFGYAQIDTAFFHQYNYQTATYNPLIGDKWNEGVGVINYRGWGDANGWHKPYFHREEILSLNNQWRLPVVMSFVCNTGDFGNDYSGTGLDKCFGEVLITAGSINSPKGAAAMVGPSDLDTDTRFNNVICGVMWDGLLKGITPEIGPALHLGKQSLIDEFSGLSVEGTVIDVFYHHIYSVIGDPSLPVTLKNPENILLDIDIDEDSNADASLTSSHIVTYVYDQFGNPIEDLVGALFKNGEPFNNSENSIYRGVSDSNGLLIIDFELNEASDIQLYLNKAQFLQKAINISFDSDNGESLDENISASLDIDIIGDLYAVPGELFDFDIQITNLNEFLLNNFELLIDMDNSNTLVLGIEIEGNSSINLEDYSVLISEDYNIGDKIVFYPSFTSSTYNLSSSSIEVVVSDNESLYLETFPSPRCEYGYRAIDSNDTDFNGFPIYNWIELNELEDAQNLLLQDDTLTSIQLPFDFKFYGLEYQAGDPLTVCSNGWISLEETFIDYFWNFSIPNPMGPSSMIAPFMDDLDDNEGTEPFDVYYYYDIQENRLIIEWDNVSNGEDDQNCPNCIKESFQVILLDPQFHSTSTGDGEIIFQYKEIYDIDSNGNYSTIGIESPDQDIGVEYLFSNYKGLGSSWASSPNTLVTDLAIKFTTDSQEASCPIMDLNLDGAINVVDVISVVNIIIGLVNPTDGQLCSADINVDGAVNVVDVIAIVNAIISL
;
A
#
# COMPACT_ATOMS: atom_id res chain seq x y z
N MET A 1 8.79 14.16 -29.93
CA MET A 1 7.62 13.32 -29.68
C MET A 1 7.97 11.97 -29.02
N LYS A 2 9.18 11.45 -29.13
CA LYS A 2 9.54 10.19 -28.41
C LYS A 2 9.97 10.37 -26.93
N LYS A 3 10.34 11.57 -26.50
CA LYS A 3 10.71 11.84 -25.10
C LYS A 3 9.52 12.11 -24.14
N ILE A 4 8.34 12.40 -24.70
CA ILE A 4 7.14 12.68 -23.89
C ILE A 4 6.40 11.39 -23.54
N ILE A 5 6.54 10.34 -24.35
CA ILE A 5 5.86 9.04 -24.09
C ILE A 5 6.58 8.23 -23.02
N ILE A 6 7.89 8.39 -22.86
CA ILE A 6 8.65 7.69 -21.80
C ILE A 6 8.37 8.29 -20.41
N TYR A 7 8.10 9.57 -20.30
CA TYR A 7 7.72 10.22 -19.04
C TYR A 7 6.31 9.83 -18.53
N PHE A 8 5.43 9.44 -19.45
CA PHE A 8 4.07 8.98 -19.09
C PHE A 8 4.01 7.50 -18.67
N LEU A 9 4.92 6.68 -19.17
CA LEU A 9 4.99 5.25 -18.82
C LEU A 9 5.72 5.01 -17.47
N PHE A 10 6.64 5.89 -17.08
CA PHE A 10 7.32 5.80 -15.79
C PHE A 10 6.45 6.26 -14.61
N ASN A 11 5.46 7.11 -14.84
CA ASN A 11 4.50 7.52 -13.80
C ASN A 11 3.32 6.55 -13.61
N LEU A 12 3.16 5.55 -14.48
CA LEU A 12 2.14 4.49 -14.35
C LEU A 12 2.65 3.26 -13.59
N LEU A 13 3.97 3.14 -13.39
CA LEU A 13 4.59 2.06 -12.60
C LEU A 13 4.98 2.50 -11.17
N LEU A 14 4.67 3.73 -10.79
CA LEU A 14 4.90 4.30 -9.47
C LEU A 14 3.61 4.87 -8.89
N SER A 15 2.47 4.21 -9.08
CA SER A 15 1.30 4.48 -8.23
C SER A 15 1.43 3.73 -6.90
N GLY A 16 2.56 3.90 -6.25
CA GLY A 16 2.64 3.70 -4.83
C GLY A 16 1.69 4.68 -4.13
N PRO A 17 1.31 4.43 -2.88
CA PRO A 17 0.51 5.35 -2.11
C PRO A 17 1.10 6.75 -2.24
N ILE A 18 0.25 7.78 -2.26
CA ILE A 18 0.73 9.16 -2.21
C ILE A 18 1.65 9.22 -1.00
N SER A 19 2.96 9.29 -1.25
CA SER A 19 3.93 9.51 -0.20
C SER A 19 3.54 10.79 0.52
N PHE A 20 3.67 10.82 1.82
CA PHE A 20 3.53 12.07 2.55
C PHE A 20 4.49 13.06 1.92
N LYS A 21 4.03 14.23 1.53
CA LYS A 21 4.90 15.27 0.93
C LYS A 21 6.12 15.57 1.78
N ALA A 22 6.01 15.35 3.08
CA ALA A 22 7.07 15.49 4.04
C ALA A 22 8.20 14.45 3.91
N PHE A 23 7.91 13.32 3.31
CA PHE A 23 8.87 12.24 3.07
C PHE A 23 9.29 12.17 1.60
N ASP A 24 8.61 12.88 0.72
CA ASP A 24 9.10 13.16 -0.62
C ASP A 24 10.26 14.15 -0.52
N TYR A 25 11.43 13.60 -0.61
CA TYR A 25 12.67 14.34 -0.57
C TYR A 25 12.81 15.18 -1.84
N ASP A 26 12.58 16.49 -1.74
CA ASP A 26 12.93 17.41 -2.82
C ASP A 26 14.38 17.83 -2.65
N LEU A 27 15.27 17.18 -3.38
CA LEU A 27 16.71 17.43 -3.44
C LEU A 27 17.06 18.92 -3.66
N ASN A 28 16.15 19.67 -4.27
CA ASN A 28 16.39 21.08 -4.61
C ASN A 28 16.05 22.05 -3.49
N ASN A 29 15.30 21.63 -2.47
CA ASN A 29 14.78 22.55 -1.45
C ASN A 29 15.32 22.32 -0.03
N ASN A 30 16.24 21.41 0.18
CA ASN A 30 16.80 21.06 1.51
C ASN A 30 15.70 20.91 2.59
N PHE A 31 14.59 20.28 2.20
CA PHE A 31 13.42 20.23 3.04
C PHE A 31 13.33 18.90 3.78
N TYR A 32 13.00 18.94 5.04
CA TYR A 32 12.93 17.78 5.93
C TYR A 32 11.69 17.86 6.82
N GLY A 33 10.92 16.79 6.88
CA GLY A 33 9.79 16.68 7.78
C GLY A 33 8.46 17.02 7.12
N ARG A 34 7.50 17.47 7.91
CA ARG A 34 6.12 17.72 7.50
C ARG A 34 5.95 18.89 6.55
N GLY A 35 4.89 18.84 5.74
CA GLY A 35 4.44 19.94 4.89
C GLY A 35 3.69 21.04 5.65
N ASP A 36 2.91 21.80 4.91
CA ASP A 36 2.04 22.85 5.44
C ASP A 36 0.66 22.26 5.84
N TYR A 37 0.11 22.79 6.91
CA TYR A 37 -1.21 22.45 7.42
C TYR A 37 -2.10 23.68 7.44
N VAL A 38 -3.14 23.74 6.59
CA VAL A 38 -4.07 24.86 6.54
C VAL A 38 -5.31 24.57 7.36
N ILE A 39 -5.65 25.46 8.30
CA ILE A 39 -6.87 25.43 9.09
C ILE A 39 -7.82 26.50 8.57
N VAL A 40 -8.94 26.09 8.00
CA VAL A 40 -9.98 26.98 7.50
C VAL A 40 -11.06 27.15 8.56
N LEU A 41 -11.19 28.33 9.09
CA LEU A 41 -12.23 28.67 10.08
C LEU A 41 -13.47 29.25 9.39
N ALA A 42 -14.64 28.77 9.75
CA ALA A 42 -15.90 29.36 9.29
C ALA A 42 -16.06 30.82 9.73
N SER A 43 -15.42 31.23 10.82
CA SER A 43 -15.40 32.59 11.32
C SER A 43 -14.17 32.87 12.16
N SER A 44 -13.60 34.07 12.04
CA SER A 44 -12.48 34.59 12.82
C SER A 44 -12.72 34.57 14.34
N GLN A 45 -13.97 34.51 14.78
CA GLN A 45 -14.29 34.33 16.20
C GLN A 45 -13.75 33.03 16.78
N LEU A 46 -13.57 31.99 15.97
CA LEU A 46 -13.03 30.69 16.39
C LEU A 46 -11.52 30.74 16.65
N GLU A 47 -10.79 31.65 16.04
CA GLU A 47 -9.34 31.75 16.15
C GLU A 47 -8.88 31.96 17.60
N THR A 48 -9.59 32.83 18.35
CA THR A 48 -9.30 33.09 19.78
C THR A 48 -9.40 31.81 20.63
N TYR A 49 -10.22 30.86 20.23
CA TYR A 49 -10.34 29.56 20.89
C TYR A 49 -9.38 28.53 20.33
N LEU A 50 -9.04 28.62 19.04
CA LEU A 50 -8.10 27.73 18.38
C LEU A 50 -6.70 27.84 18.98
N THR A 51 -6.23 29.07 19.19
CA THR A 51 -4.88 29.39 19.68
C THR A 51 -4.80 29.59 21.19
N ASN A 52 -5.85 29.26 21.93
CA ASN A 52 -5.88 29.48 23.38
C ASN A 52 -5.07 28.40 24.12
N PRO A 53 -4.00 28.78 24.86
CA PRO A 53 -3.15 27.79 25.53
C PRO A 53 -3.80 27.18 26.80
N ASN A 54 -4.96 27.66 27.20
CA ASN A 54 -5.63 27.15 28.40
C ASN A 54 -6.17 25.73 28.16
N THR A 55 -5.63 24.76 28.84
CA THR A 55 -6.04 23.34 28.76
C THR A 55 -7.51 23.11 29.12
N SER A 56 -8.10 23.96 29.99
CA SER A 56 -9.54 23.90 30.26
C SER A 56 -10.40 24.34 29.05
N LEU A 57 -9.80 24.89 28.02
CA LEU A 57 -10.41 25.22 26.72
C LEU A 57 -9.85 24.35 25.59
N GLY A 58 -9.20 23.24 25.92
CA GLY A 58 -8.69 22.24 24.99
C GLY A 58 -7.26 22.50 24.48
N GLY A 59 -6.55 23.53 25.00
CA GLY A 59 -5.17 23.82 24.59
C GLY A 59 -5.09 24.61 23.27
N ASP A 60 -3.87 24.93 22.86
CA ASP A 60 -3.54 25.62 21.61
C ASP A 60 -3.32 24.60 20.49
N PHE A 61 -4.24 24.52 19.55
CA PHE A 61 -4.20 23.53 18.48
C PHE A 61 -3.17 23.88 17.39
N VAL A 62 -2.94 25.16 17.15
CA VAL A 62 -1.92 25.60 16.18
C VAL A 62 -0.53 25.20 16.67
N LYS A 63 -0.19 25.56 17.91
CA LYS A 63 1.08 25.13 18.50
C LYS A 63 1.20 23.62 18.58
N PHE A 64 0.12 22.93 18.88
CA PHE A 64 0.11 21.48 18.90
C PHE A 64 0.49 20.88 17.53
N LYS A 65 -0.09 21.40 16.44
CA LYS A 65 0.29 20.97 15.09
C LYS A 65 1.73 21.33 14.74
N ASN A 66 2.21 22.48 15.20
CA ASN A 66 3.63 22.82 15.05
C ASN A 66 4.54 21.83 15.81
N THR A 67 4.13 21.32 17.00
CA THR A 67 4.93 20.28 17.69
C THR A 67 5.02 18.98 16.90
N GLN A 68 4.11 18.74 15.97
CA GLN A 68 4.15 17.60 15.04
C GLN A 68 4.99 17.89 13.78
N GLY A 69 5.60 19.05 13.68
CA GLY A 69 6.47 19.44 12.57
C GLY A 69 5.75 20.17 11.43
N PHE A 70 4.46 20.41 11.50
CA PHE A 70 3.75 21.15 10.45
C PHE A 70 4.01 22.66 10.52
N ASN A 71 4.10 23.30 9.36
CA ASN A 71 3.88 24.74 9.26
C ASN A 71 2.38 24.98 9.23
N VAL A 72 1.85 25.70 10.20
CA VAL A 72 0.41 25.90 10.31
C VAL A 72 0.00 27.27 9.82
N HIS A 73 -0.93 27.28 8.87
CA HIS A 73 -1.56 28.48 8.36
C HIS A 73 -3.05 28.49 8.72
N VAL A 74 -3.55 29.61 9.29
CA VAL A 74 -4.96 29.77 9.66
C VAL A 74 -5.59 30.81 8.76
N VAL A 75 -6.73 30.47 8.18
CA VAL A 75 -7.53 31.34 7.33
C VAL A 75 -8.99 31.36 7.78
N SER A 76 -9.66 32.50 7.75
CA SER A 76 -11.05 32.65 8.15
C SER A 76 -11.90 33.12 6.98
N LEU A 77 -13.05 32.46 6.74
CA LEU A 77 -13.93 32.79 5.62
C LEU A 77 -14.45 34.23 5.67
N ASP A 78 -14.79 34.73 6.87
CA ASP A 78 -15.33 36.08 7.05
C ASP A 78 -14.27 37.18 6.87
N GLU A 79 -13.01 36.92 7.13
CA GLU A 79 -11.91 37.87 6.92
C GLU A 79 -11.52 37.95 5.44
N GLU A 80 -11.41 36.80 4.77
CA GLU A 80 -11.09 36.70 3.34
C GLU A 80 -12.30 37.04 2.46
N GLY A 81 -13.50 36.97 3.02
CA GLY A 81 -14.75 37.26 2.31
C GLY A 81 -15.19 36.14 1.37
N PHE A 82 -14.76 34.89 1.60
CA PHE A 82 -15.20 33.75 0.81
C PHE A 82 -16.66 33.43 1.07
N SER A 83 -17.43 33.25 -0.01
CA SER A 83 -18.86 32.97 0.03
C SER A 83 -19.27 31.67 -0.68
N SER A 84 -18.35 31.04 -1.36
CA SER A 84 -18.60 29.81 -2.13
C SER A 84 -17.47 28.80 -1.97
N ALA A 85 -17.78 27.55 -2.25
CA ALA A 85 -16.79 26.48 -2.26
C ALA A 85 -15.70 26.72 -3.31
N GLU A 86 -16.07 27.25 -4.48
CA GLU A 86 -15.10 27.55 -5.54
C GLU A 86 -14.09 28.66 -5.14
N GLU A 87 -14.53 29.68 -4.41
CA GLU A 87 -13.61 30.72 -3.94
C GLU A 87 -12.59 30.15 -2.95
N LEU A 88 -13.03 29.32 -2.02
CA LEU A 88 -12.15 28.65 -1.06
C LEU A 88 -11.22 27.65 -1.77
N LYS A 89 -11.72 26.85 -2.72
CA LYS A 89 -10.90 25.94 -3.53
C LYS A 89 -9.78 26.70 -4.23
N ASN A 90 -10.12 27.79 -4.93
CA ASN A 90 -9.12 28.57 -5.65
C ASN A 90 -8.04 29.11 -4.71
N TYR A 91 -8.42 29.56 -3.52
CA TYR A 91 -7.47 29.99 -2.50
C TYR A 91 -6.52 28.86 -2.06
N LEU A 92 -7.05 27.67 -1.75
CA LEU A 92 -6.25 26.54 -1.31
C LEU A 92 -5.27 26.06 -2.39
N ILE A 93 -5.73 25.98 -3.63
CA ILE A 93 -4.87 25.62 -4.78
C ILE A 93 -3.80 26.71 -5.03
N GLU A 94 -4.15 27.97 -4.89
CA GLU A 94 -3.17 29.05 -5.02
C GLU A 94 -2.14 29.01 -3.89
N TYR A 95 -2.56 28.73 -2.66
CA TYR A 95 -1.67 28.52 -1.52
C TYR A 95 -0.69 27.38 -1.78
N ASP A 96 -1.18 26.22 -2.23
CA ASP A 96 -0.34 25.07 -2.58
C ASP A 96 0.70 25.43 -3.65
N ASN A 97 0.30 26.14 -4.69
CA ASN A 97 1.23 26.61 -5.73
C ASN A 97 2.26 27.62 -5.20
N GLN A 98 1.89 28.50 -4.27
CA GLN A 98 2.80 29.49 -3.67
C GLN A 98 3.77 28.84 -2.69
N SER A 99 3.37 27.78 -2.02
CA SER A 99 4.20 26.99 -1.14
C SER A 99 5.00 25.89 -1.87
N ASN A 100 5.10 25.96 -3.19
CA ASN A 100 5.79 24.98 -4.03
C ASN A 100 5.26 23.54 -3.86
N GLY A 101 3.95 23.39 -3.66
CA GLY A 101 3.33 22.09 -3.46
C GLY A 101 3.46 21.52 -2.04
N MET A 102 3.83 22.34 -1.07
CA MET A 102 4.03 21.89 0.31
C MET A 102 2.73 21.77 1.13
N LEU A 103 1.57 22.15 0.62
CA LEU A 103 0.31 21.95 1.32
C LEU A 103 0.00 20.45 1.42
N GLU A 104 0.03 19.91 2.63
CA GLU A 104 -0.17 18.49 2.91
C GLU A 104 -1.59 18.22 3.44
N TYR A 105 -2.08 19.05 4.36
CA TYR A 105 -3.39 18.85 4.98
C TYR A 105 -4.22 20.14 5.04
N VAL A 106 -5.54 19.95 4.89
CA VAL A 106 -6.54 21.02 5.10
C VAL A 106 -7.59 20.53 6.09
N LEU A 107 -7.81 21.30 7.14
CA LEU A 107 -8.87 21.08 8.12
C LEU A 107 -9.95 22.15 8.01
N LEU A 108 -11.16 21.76 7.61
CA LEU A 108 -12.32 22.64 7.58
C LEU A 108 -13.01 22.67 8.96
N VAL A 109 -12.98 23.81 9.64
CA VAL A 109 -13.56 23.98 10.98
C VAL A 109 -14.90 24.72 10.87
N GLY A 110 -15.94 23.94 10.66
CA GLY A 110 -17.30 24.38 10.46
C GLY A 110 -18.17 23.30 9.84
N ASP A 111 -19.45 23.34 10.13
CA ASP A 111 -20.47 22.52 9.47
C ASP A 111 -20.83 23.11 8.09
N VAL A 112 -21.68 22.47 7.34
CA VAL A 112 -22.28 23.06 6.12
C VAL A 112 -23.46 23.97 6.45
N ASN A 113 -24.03 23.83 7.64
CA ASN A 113 -25.18 24.54 8.14
C ASN A 113 -24.91 25.26 9.47
N GLY A 114 -25.78 26.19 9.83
CA GLY A 114 -25.73 26.88 11.12
C GLY A 114 -24.85 28.14 11.14
N GLN A 115 -24.40 28.53 12.35
CA GLN A 115 -23.64 29.76 12.56
C GLN A 115 -22.22 29.67 11.98
N TYR A 116 -21.63 28.53 12.02
CA TYR A 116 -20.25 28.28 11.56
C TYR A 116 -20.28 27.40 10.33
N ALA A 117 -20.88 27.90 9.24
CA ALA A 117 -20.99 27.16 7.99
C ALA A 117 -19.77 27.37 7.10
N ILE A 118 -19.24 26.29 6.56
CA ILE A 118 -18.24 26.29 5.48
C ILE A 118 -18.92 25.65 4.27
N PRO A 119 -18.91 26.31 3.10
CA PRO A 119 -19.44 25.73 1.88
C PRO A 119 -18.84 24.37 1.56
N THR A 120 -19.59 23.55 0.84
CA THR A 120 -19.15 22.25 0.32
C THR A 120 -19.60 22.09 -1.13
N PHE A 121 -19.04 21.10 -1.83
CA PHE A 121 -19.50 20.69 -3.14
C PHE A 121 -20.56 19.61 -3.02
N THR A 122 -21.19 19.27 -4.13
CA THR A 122 -22.17 18.21 -4.22
C THR A 122 -21.97 17.35 -5.47
N ILE A 123 -22.35 16.09 -5.38
CA ILE A 123 -22.39 15.15 -6.50
C ILE A 123 -23.75 14.45 -6.51
N ASN A 124 -24.22 14.08 -7.69
CA ASN A 124 -25.48 13.32 -7.80
C ASN A 124 -25.20 11.84 -7.56
N SER A 125 -26.02 11.18 -6.77
CA SER A 125 -26.01 9.73 -6.68
C SER A 125 -26.36 9.10 -8.02
N TYR A 126 -25.83 7.91 -8.29
CA TYR A 126 -26.05 7.18 -9.54
C TYR A 126 -27.25 6.23 -9.48
N ASN A 127 -27.64 5.84 -8.30
CA ASN A 127 -28.69 4.83 -8.07
C ASN A 127 -29.94 5.39 -7.38
N GLU A 128 -29.92 6.63 -6.94
CA GLU A 128 -31.07 7.29 -6.33
C GLU A 128 -31.19 8.79 -6.68
N GLN A 129 -32.29 9.39 -6.25
CA GLN A 129 -32.55 10.82 -6.50
C GLN A 129 -32.04 11.71 -5.34
N GLU A 130 -30.84 11.45 -4.88
CA GLU A 130 -30.18 12.18 -3.82
C GLU A 130 -28.99 12.99 -4.36
N ILE A 131 -28.59 13.99 -3.62
CA ILE A 131 -27.42 14.81 -3.93
C ILE A 131 -26.49 14.77 -2.73
N ASP A 132 -25.36 14.13 -2.90
CA ASP A 132 -24.40 13.92 -1.84
C ASP A 132 -23.46 15.10 -1.67
N VAL A 133 -23.09 15.37 -0.42
CA VAL A 133 -22.08 16.37 -0.10
C VAL A 133 -20.68 15.80 -0.22
N THR A 134 -19.75 16.65 -0.64
CA THR A 134 -18.36 16.23 -0.81
C THR A 134 -17.39 17.40 -0.64
N ASP A 135 -16.36 17.22 0.18
CA ASP A 135 -15.24 18.16 0.28
C ASP A 135 -14.07 17.77 -0.65
N TYR A 136 -14.14 16.62 -1.30
CA TYR A 136 -13.06 16.13 -2.14
C TYR A 136 -12.67 17.08 -3.29
N PRO A 137 -13.60 17.77 -3.97
CA PRO A 137 -13.24 18.70 -5.04
C PRO A 137 -12.32 19.87 -4.62
N TYR A 138 -12.18 20.16 -3.34
CA TYR A 138 -11.20 21.14 -2.89
C TYR A 138 -9.77 20.73 -3.19
N THR A 139 -9.49 19.43 -3.27
CA THR A 139 -8.14 18.86 -3.26
C THR A 139 -7.46 18.78 -4.62
N PHE A 140 -8.19 18.90 -5.72
CA PHE A 140 -7.65 18.69 -7.08
C PHE A 140 -8.07 19.79 -8.05
N THR A 141 -7.34 19.90 -9.18
CA THR A 141 -7.64 20.86 -10.25
C THR A 141 -8.24 20.20 -11.49
N GLU A 142 -7.53 19.29 -12.11
CA GLU A 142 -7.89 18.67 -13.39
C GLU A 142 -8.30 17.21 -13.23
N SER A 143 -7.54 16.42 -12.51
CA SER A 143 -7.78 15.00 -12.30
C SER A 143 -8.32 14.71 -10.91
N PRO A 144 -9.46 14.04 -10.77
CA PRO A 144 -9.97 13.61 -9.47
C PRO A 144 -9.10 12.51 -8.83
N TYR A 145 -8.19 11.90 -9.56
CA TYR A 145 -7.29 10.87 -9.06
C TYR A 145 -5.99 11.42 -8.45
N GLU A 146 -5.72 12.72 -8.64
CA GLU A 146 -4.48 13.38 -8.21
C GLU A 146 -4.77 14.52 -7.24
N PRO A 147 -5.17 14.23 -5.99
CA PRO A 147 -5.35 15.25 -4.98
C PRO A 147 -4.01 15.87 -4.62
N LYS A 148 -4.00 17.18 -4.42
CA LYS A 148 -2.80 17.95 -4.03
C LYS A 148 -2.53 17.88 -2.53
N PHE A 149 -3.55 17.62 -1.73
CA PHE A 149 -3.51 17.55 -0.27
C PHE A 149 -4.68 16.74 0.27
N PHE A 150 -4.59 16.33 1.51
CA PHE A 150 -5.66 15.61 2.21
C PHE A 150 -6.57 16.57 2.96
N ILE A 151 -7.86 16.26 3.02
CA ILE A 151 -8.86 17.14 3.62
C ILE A 151 -9.72 16.40 4.63
N GLY A 152 -10.09 17.09 5.72
CA GLY A 152 -11.05 16.63 6.70
C GLY A 152 -11.88 17.76 7.27
N ARG A 153 -12.99 17.41 7.94
CA ARG A 153 -13.94 18.40 8.46
C ARG A 153 -14.24 18.18 9.95
N TRP A 154 -14.19 19.26 10.71
CA TRP A 154 -14.81 19.35 12.02
C TRP A 154 -16.18 20.01 11.88
N PRO A 155 -17.30 19.27 11.89
CA PRO A 155 -18.64 19.81 11.64
C PRO A 155 -19.19 20.50 12.91
N VAL A 156 -18.62 21.64 13.27
CA VAL A 156 -18.97 22.37 14.48
C VAL A 156 -20.03 23.43 14.21
N ARG A 157 -21.05 23.48 15.06
CA ARG A 157 -22.12 24.49 15.03
C ARG A 157 -22.05 25.45 16.20
N THR A 158 -21.36 25.07 17.27
CA THR A 158 -21.27 25.82 18.52
C THR A 158 -19.84 25.82 19.08
N ILE A 159 -19.52 26.85 19.89
CA ILE A 159 -18.23 26.90 20.60
C ILE A 159 -17.98 25.68 21.48
N PRO A 160 -18.96 25.18 22.29
CA PRO A 160 -18.74 23.94 23.07
C PRO A 160 -18.36 22.73 22.22
N GLU A 161 -18.98 22.53 21.07
CA GLU A 161 -18.61 21.44 20.15
C GLU A 161 -17.18 21.63 19.62
N PHE A 162 -16.84 22.84 19.18
CA PHE A 162 -15.49 23.16 18.73
C PHE A 162 -14.43 22.86 19.79
N LEU A 163 -14.65 23.32 21.03
CA LEU A 163 -13.71 23.06 22.12
C LEU A 163 -13.58 21.56 22.44
N ASN A 164 -14.69 20.84 22.34
CA ASN A 164 -14.71 19.39 22.56
C ASN A 164 -13.91 18.63 21.49
N ILE A 165 -14.15 18.92 20.19
CA ILE A 165 -13.42 18.28 19.09
C ILE A 165 -11.92 18.63 19.15
N LYS A 166 -11.59 19.89 19.33
CA LYS A 166 -10.22 20.35 19.48
C LYS A 166 -9.48 19.63 20.60
N SER A 167 -10.11 19.56 21.78
CA SER A 167 -9.52 18.86 22.93
C SER A 167 -9.27 17.38 22.66
N ARG A 168 -10.23 16.68 22.05
CA ARG A 168 -10.07 15.25 21.78
C ARG A 168 -9.01 14.96 20.73
N SER A 169 -8.85 15.80 19.70
CA SER A 169 -7.80 15.64 18.70
C SER A 169 -6.39 15.79 19.30
N ILE A 170 -6.20 16.74 20.24
CA ILE A 170 -4.94 16.86 21.00
C ILE A 170 -4.75 15.64 21.93
N GLN A 171 -5.77 15.31 22.71
CA GLN A 171 -5.66 14.27 23.72
C GLN A 171 -5.53 12.86 23.16
N TYR A 172 -6.04 12.61 21.96
CA TYR A 172 -5.87 11.33 21.27
C TYR A 172 -4.38 11.03 20.96
N ILE A 173 -3.61 12.04 20.59
CA ILE A 173 -2.19 11.89 20.28
C ILE A 173 -1.34 11.95 21.55
N THR A 174 -1.59 12.94 22.43
CA THR A 174 -0.77 13.14 23.63
C THR A 174 -1.10 12.16 24.76
N ASN A 175 -2.32 11.67 24.80
CA ASN A 175 -2.87 10.83 25.87
C ASN A 175 -2.72 11.42 27.29
N GLU A 176 -2.49 12.73 27.38
CA GLU A 176 -2.13 13.42 28.63
C GLU A 176 -3.14 13.18 29.76
N ASN A 177 -4.45 13.28 29.47
CA ASN A 177 -5.50 13.07 30.47
C ASN A 177 -5.54 11.63 30.98
N LEU A 178 -5.30 10.64 30.14
CA LEU A 178 -5.22 9.23 30.53
C LEU A 178 -3.97 8.96 31.37
N LEU A 179 -2.82 9.45 30.94
CA LEU A 179 -1.56 9.30 31.66
C LEU A 179 -1.60 9.98 33.03
N LEU A 180 -2.16 11.19 33.15
CA LEU A 180 -2.30 11.91 34.41
C LEU A 180 -3.28 11.21 35.38
N SER A 181 -4.28 10.50 34.89
CA SER A 181 -5.20 9.72 35.71
C SER A 181 -4.67 8.34 36.07
N ASN A 182 -3.46 7.98 35.67
CA ASN A 182 -2.87 6.64 35.72
C ASN A 182 -3.76 5.56 35.07
N ASP A 183 -4.55 5.91 34.09
CA ASP A 183 -5.20 4.96 33.21
C ASP A 183 -4.13 4.33 32.31
N ASN A 184 -4.27 3.02 32.04
CA ASN A 184 -3.41 2.40 31.03
C ASN A 184 -3.91 2.69 29.63
N LEU A 185 -3.03 2.54 28.64
CA LEU A 185 -3.34 2.71 27.22
C LEU A 185 -3.62 1.37 26.53
N ASP A 186 -3.78 0.27 27.28
CA ASP A 186 -3.95 -1.08 26.73
C ASP A 186 -5.21 -1.22 25.86
N PHE A 187 -6.17 -0.31 25.99
CA PHE A 187 -7.36 -0.31 25.15
C PHE A 187 -7.04 -0.10 23.67
N TYR A 188 -5.88 0.47 23.32
CA TYR A 188 -5.42 0.54 21.94
C TYR A 188 -5.07 -0.83 21.34
N ASN A 189 -4.77 -1.83 22.17
CA ASN A 189 -4.58 -3.21 21.74
C ASN A 189 -5.90 -3.96 21.54
N ASN A 190 -7.04 -3.29 21.67
CA ASN A 190 -8.37 -3.86 21.50
C ASN A 190 -9.03 -3.27 20.26
N ALA A 191 -9.65 -4.11 19.47
CA ALA A 191 -10.46 -3.73 18.33
C ALA A 191 -11.91 -4.20 18.48
N MET A 192 -12.84 -3.54 17.80
CA MET A 192 -14.21 -4.01 17.67
C MET A 192 -14.60 -4.07 16.20
N LEU A 193 -15.06 -5.22 15.78
CA LEU A 193 -15.63 -5.45 14.45
C LEU A 193 -17.14 -5.61 14.56
N VAL A 194 -17.86 -4.75 13.86
CA VAL A 194 -19.31 -4.74 13.83
C VAL A 194 -19.79 -5.00 12.43
N ALA A 195 -20.62 -6.02 12.22
CA ALA A 195 -21.07 -6.36 10.90
C ALA A 195 -22.49 -6.94 10.88
N GLY A 196 -23.20 -6.73 9.79
CA GLY A 196 -24.53 -7.26 9.61
C GLY A 196 -24.78 -7.80 8.22
N ASN A 197 -25.48 -8.91 8.14
CA ASN A 197 -25.96 -9.48 6.88
C ASN A 197 -27.16 -8.74 6.35
N TYR A 198 -27.39 -8.91 5.06
CA TYR A 198 -28.62 -8.48 4.40
C TYR A 198 -29.81 -9.34 4.83
N LYS A 199 -31.01 -8.81 4.62
CA LYS A 199 -32.26 -9.55 4.75
C LYS A 199 -32.87 -9.81 3.39
N THR A 200 -33.47 -10.97 3.25
CA THR A 200 -34.35 -11.25 2.13
C THR A 200 -35.59 -10.32 2.13
N ALA A 201 -36.27 -10.18 1.00
CA ALA A 201 -37.43 -9.32 0.83
C ALA A 201 -38.57 -9.63 1.83
N ASP A 202 -38.69 -10.86 2.30
CA ASP A 202 -39.62 -11.29 3.34
C ASP A 202 -39.13 -11.03 4.77
N GLY A 203 -37.97 -10.41 4.93
CA GLY A 203 -37.40 -10.00 6.21
C GLY A 203 -36.68 -11.11 6.97
N LEU A 204 -36.42 -12.24 6.34
CA LEU A 204 -35.56 -13.29 6.88
C LEU A 204 -34.09 -12.86 6.79
N GLU A 205 -33.27 -13.32 7.71
CA GLU A 205 -31.81 -13.12 7.64
C GLU A 205 -31.24 -14.13 6.64
N VAL A 206 -30.25 -13.64 5.87
CA VAL A 206 -29.43 -14.48 5.01
C VAL A 206 -28.34 -15.10 5.85
N ASP A 207 -28.08 -16.38 5.71
CA ASP A 207 -26.92 -17.03 6.32
C ASP A 207 -25.63 -16.45 5.68
N PRO A 208 -24.55 -16.23 6.41
CA PRO A 208 -23.29 -15.80 5.82
C PRO A 208 -22.79 -16.73 4.72
N SER A 209 -23.06 -18.04 4.82
CA SER A 209 -22.72 -19.01 3.77
C SER A 209 -23.56 -18.88 2.50
N ASP A 210 -24.71 -18.23 2.58
CA ASP A 210 -25.58 -18.00 1.41
C ASP A 210 -25.27 -16.64 0.72
N TRP A 211 -24.31 -15.90 1.23
CA TRP A 211 -23.90 -14.61 0.68
C TRP A 211 -22.45 -14.29 1.06
N PRO A 212 -21.49 -14.91 0.39
CA PRO A 212 -20.08 -14.91 0.78
C PRO A 212 -19.44 -13.53 0.86
N VAL A 213 -19.79 -12.59 -0.01
CA VAL A 213 -19.26 -11.22 0.02
C VAL A 213 -20.01 -10.30 0.99
N THR A 214 -20.68 -10.87 1.97
CA THR A 214 -21.38 -10.05 2.96
C THR A 214 -20.39 -9.23 3.82
N PRO A 215 -20.91 -8.16 4.44
CA PRO A 215 -20.12 -7.39 5.41
C PRO A 215 -19.49 -8.23 6.53
N VAL A 216 -20.07 -9.37 6.86
CA VAL A 216 -19.50 -10.30 7.87
C VAL A 216 -18.22 -10.94 7.35
N TRP A 217 -18.17 -11.34 6.10
CA TRP A 217 -16.98 -11.94 5.49
C TRP A 217 -15.80 -10.98 5.46
N THR A 218 -16.00 -9.75 5.00
CA THR A 218 -14.96 -8.72 5.06
C THR A 218 -14.47 -8.48 6.48
N SER A 219 -15.38 -8.56 7.46
CA SER A 219 -15.01 -8.39 8.87
C SER A 219 -14.29 -9.61 9.45
N LEU A 220 -14.53 -10.82 8.93
CA LEU A 220 -13.78 -12.02 9.30
C LEU A 220 -12.36 -11.98 8.73
N TRP A 221 -12.21 -11.54 7.48
CA TRP A 221 -10.90 -11.26 6.89
C TRP A 221 -10.13 -10.26 7.78
N LEU A 222 -10.70 -9.11 8.06
CA LEU A 222 -10.06 -8.11 8.92
C LEU A 222 -9.76 -8.64 10.33
N GLN A 223 -10.56 -9.55 10.85
CA GLN A 223 -10.28 -10.20 12.13
C GLN A 223 -8.98 -11.04 12.05
N GLY A 224 -8.75 -11.71 10.93
CA GLY A 224 -7.50 -12.41 10.63
C GLY A 224 -6.33 -11.45 10.67
N GLU A 225 -6.34 -10.41 9.84
CA GLU A 225 -5.29 -9.41 9.73
C GLU A 225 -4.94 -8.76 11.09
N LEU A 226 -5.96 -8.42 11.88
CA LEU A 226 -5.75 -7.85 13.21
C LEU A 226 -5.16 -8.85 14.20
N ASN A 227 -5.49 -10.15 14.11
CA ASN A 227 -4.86 -11.20 14.91
C ASN A 227 -3.37 -11.32 14.56
N ASP A 228 -3.03 -11.33 13.28
CA ASP A 228 -1.65 -11.45 12.77
C ASP A 228 -0.82 -10.22 13.12
N PHE A 229 -1.42 -9.02 13.07
CA PHE A 229 -0.80 -7.80 13.58
C PHE A 229 -0.54 -7.83 15.08
N GLY A 230 -1.26 -8.66 15.86
CA GLY A 230 -1.04 -8.88 17.29
C GLY A 230 -1.99 -8.15 18.22
N TYR A 231 -3.21 -7.87 17.80
CA TYR A 231 -4.23 -7.33 18.70
C TYR A 231 -4.51 -8.29 19.86
N ALA A 232 -4.56 -7.76 21.09
CA ALA A 232 -4.78 -8.56 22.29
C ALA A 232 -6.23 -9.03 22.44
N GLN A 233 -7.17 -8.25 21.94
CA GLN A 233 -8.60 -8.55 21.99
C GLN A 233 -9.30 -7.97 20.76
N ILE A 234 -10.06 -8.80 20.07
CA ILE A 234 -10.94 -8.41 18.96
C ILE A 234 -12.36 -8.83 19.33
N ASP A 235 -13.18 -7.85 19.70
CA ASP A 235 -14.58 -8.08 20.00
C ASP A 235 -15.40 -8.02 18.73
N THR A 236 -16.23 -9.02 18.48
CA THR A 236 -17.12 -9.09 17.32
C THR A 236 -18.57 -8.88 17.70
N ALA A 237 -19.27 -8.05 16.97
CA ALA A 237 -20.72 -7.84 17.09
C ALA A 237 -21.39 -8.13 15.75
N PHE A 238 -21.32 -9.38 15.32
CA PHE A 238 -21.93 -9.83 14.07
C PHE A 238 -23.38 -10.16 14.25
N PHE A 239 -24.23 -9.57 13.42
CA PHE A 239 -25.67 -9.62 13.60
C PHE A 239 -26.23 -11.05 13.70
N HIS A 240 -25.75 -11.97 12.85
CA HIS A 240 -26.21 -13.35 12.85
C HIS A 240 -25.82 -14.15 14.11
N GLN A 241 -24.70 -13.79 14.77
CA GLN A 241 -24.21 -14.50 15.95
C GLN A 241 -25.16 -14.39 17.15
N TYR A 242 -25.96 -13.32 17.20
CA TYR A 242 -26.78 -13.00 18.36
C TYR A 242 -28.28 -13.19 18.13
N ASN A 243 -28.67 -13.73 16.99
CA ASN A 243 -30.07 -14.00 16.62
C ASN A 243 -30.98 -12.77 16.80
N TYR A 244 -30.52 -11.61 16.35
CA TYR A 244 -31.29 -10.36 16.39
C TYR A 244 -32.35 -10.33 15.30
N GLN A 245 -33.45 -11.05 15.51
CA GLN A 245 -34.58 -11.06 14.58
C GLN A 245 -35.36 -9.73 14.52
N THR A 246 -35.01 -8.81 15.38
CA THR A 246 -35.59 -7.46 15.38
C THR A 246 -34.47 -6.44 15.38
N ALA A 247 -34.66 -5.31 14.74
CA ALA A 247 -33.71 -4.18 14.74
C ALA A 247 -33.63 -3.55 16.14
N THR A 248 -33.12 -4.29 17.12
CA THR A 248 -32.91 -3.84 18.48
C THR A 248 -31.44 -3.51 18.73
N TYR A 249 -31.22 -2.53 19.59
CA TYR A 249 -29.89 -2.15 20.05
C TYR A 249 -29.09 -3.37 20.55
N ASN A 250 -27.83 -3.48 20.09
CA ASN A 250 -26.89 -4.46 20.62
C ASN A 250 -26.08 -3.85 21.79
N PRO A 251 -26.36 -4.23 23.04
CA PRO A 251 -25.66 -3.67 24.21
C PRO A 251 -24.17 -3.97 24.19
N LEU A 252 -23.70 -5.05 23.56
CA LEU A 252 -22.30 -5.39 23.46
C LEU A 252 -21.46 -4.24 22.85
N ILE A 253 -21.96 -3.59 21.79
CA ILE A 253 -21.24 -2.49 21.13
C ILE A 253 -20.97 -1.37 22.14
N GLY A 254 -22.01 -0.88 22.83
CA GLY A 254 -21.90 0.18 23.80
C GLY A 254 -21.04 -0.21 25.01
N ASP A 255 -21.17 -1.44 25.49
CA ASP A 255 -20.40 -1.94 26.63
C ASP A 255 -18.90 -1.99 26.30
N LYS A 256 -18.52 -2.57 25.14
CA LYS A 256 -17.13 -2.66 24.70
C LYS A 256 -16.52 -1.31 24.37
N TRP A 257 -17.29 -0.43 23.75
CA TRP A 257 -16.87 0.95 23.54
C TRP A 257 -16.55 1.68 24.85
N ASN A 258 -17.39 1.48 25.89
CA ASN A 258 -17.16 2.06 27.21
C ASN A 258 -15.98 1.42 27.96
N GLU A 259 -15.73 0.12 27.76
CA GLU A 259 -14.55 -0.56 28.29
C GLU A 259 -13.26 0.00 27.67
N GLY A 260 -13.31 0.36 26.38
CA GLY A 260 -12.26 0.98 25.61
C GLY A 260 -11.73 0.06 24.50
N VAL A 261 -11.78 0.58 23.28
CA VAL A 261 -11.21 0.00 22.06
C VAL A 261 -10.49 1.09 21.29
N GLY A 262 -9.39 0.75 20.63
CA GLY A 262 -8.60 1.71 19.84
C GLY A 262 -9.22 2.00 18.48
N VAL A 263 -9.79 0.98 17.86
CA VAL A 263 -10.41 1.05 16.53
C VAL A 263 -11.73 0.30 16.50
N ILE A 264 -12.65 0.81 15.67
CA ILE A 264 -13.94 0.15 15.39
C ILE A 264 -14.14 0.15 13.87
N ASN A 265 -14.39 -1.01 13.29
CA ASN A 265 -14.78 -1.16 11.90
C ASN A 265 -16.23 -1.62 11.80
N TYR A 266 -16.99 -0.97 10.94
CA TYR A 266 -18.37 -1.37 10.63
C TYR A 266 -18.54 -1.68 9.15
N ARG A 267 -19.11 -2.83 8.88
CA ARG A 267 -19.62 -3.23 7.57
C ARG A 267 -21.08 -3.71 7.73
N GLY A 268 -21.94 -3.30 6.86
CA GLY A 268 -23.34 -3.73 6.94
C GLY A 268 -24.31 -2.78 6.30
N TRP A 269 -25.43 -2.56 6.97
CA TRP A 269 -26.49 -1.71 6.51
C TRP A 269 -26.70 -0.53 7.48
N GLY A 270 -26.83 0.68 6.97
CA GLY A 270 -27.01 1.89 7.76
C GLY A 270 -27.69 3.01 7.01
N ASP A 271 -27.83 4.11 7.70
CA ASP A 271 -28.21 5.40 7.15
C ASP A 271 -27.59 6.54 8.00
N ALA A 272 -28.01 7.76 7.74
CA ALA A 272 -27.54 8.92 8.49
C ALA A 272 -27.80 8.84 10.01
N ASN A 273 -28.70 8.02 10.46
CA ASN A 273 -28.94 7.80 11.89
C ASN A 273 -27.94 6.82 12.51
N GLY A 274 -27.28 5.98 11.71
CA GLY A 274 -26.28 5.03 12.13
C GLY A 274 -26.48 3.62 11.62
N TRP A 275 -25.92 2.66 12.33
CA TRP A 275 -25.87 1.25 11.95
C TRP A 275 -27.19 0.52 12.27
N HIS A 276 -27.67 -0.28 11.35
CA HIS A 276 -28.96 -0.93 11.49
C HIS A 276 -28.90 -2.37 11.97
N LYS A 277 -27.88 -3.10 11.59
CA LYS A 277 -27.74 -4.52 11.91
C LYS A 277 -26.26 -4.85 12.13
N PRO A 278 -25.85 -4.91 13.40
CA PRO A 278 -26.59 -4.61 14.63
C PRO A 278 -26.98 -3.15 14.76
N TYR A 279 -28.08 -2.90 15.45
CA TYR A 279 -28.59 -1.55 15.68
C TYR A 279 -27.69 -0.76 16.63
N PHE A 280 -27.12 0.35 16.14
CA PHE A 280 -26.38 1.32 16.96
C PHE A 280 -26.50 2.70 16.30
N HIS A 281 -27.31 3.56 16.90
CA HIS A 281 -27.67 4.85 16.35
C HIS A 281 -27.09 6.00 17.17
N ARG A 282 -27.42 7.21 16.80
CA ARG A 282 -26.95 8.45 17.44
C ARG A 282 -27.34 8.51 18.93
N GLU A 283 -28.49 7.98 19.32
CA GLU A 283 -28.95 7.94 20.70
C GLU A 283 -28.06 7.05 21.57
N GLU A 284 -27.53 5.96 21.01
CA GLU A 284 -26.57 5.08 21.69
C GLU A 284 -25.24 5.79 21.91
N ILE A 285 -24.75 6.58 20.91
CA ILE A 285 -23.54 7.42 21.08
C ILE A 285 -23.72 8.39 22.25
N LEU A 286 -24.88 9.04 22.35
CA LEU A 286 -25.14 9.97 23.45
C LEU A 286 -25.19 9.28 24.81
N SER A 287 -25.41 7.97 24.83
CA SER A 287 -25.44 7.13 26.05
C SER A 287 -24.07 6.61 26.46
N LEU A 288 -23.05 6.71 25.58
CA LEU A 288 -21.68 6.27 25.86
C LEU A 288 -21.07 7.00 27.06
N ASN A 289 -20.11 6.35 27.70
CA ASN A 289 -19.31 6.88 28.79
C ASN A 289 -17.83 6.50 28.66
N ASN A 290 -17.35 6.42 27.44
CA ASN A 290 -15.97 6.02 27.12
C ASN A 290 -14.93 7.10 27.46
N GLN A 291 -15.36 8.34 27.69
CA GLN A 291 -14.48 9.46 28.04
C GLN A 291 -13.31 9.61 27.06
N TRP A 292 -12.06 9.60 27.57
CA TRP A 292 -10.86 9.78 26.76
C TRP A 292 -10.40 8.53 26.01
N ARG A 293 -11.05 7.37 26.22
CA ARG A 293 -10.83 6.16 25.42
C ARG A 293 -11.58 6.29 24.11
N LEU A 294 -11.05 7.12 23.23
CA LEU A 294 -11.69 7.50 21.98
C LEU A 294 -11.11 6.66 20.82
N PRO A 295 -11.89 5.77 20.21
CA PRO A 295 -11.44 5.04 19.04
C PRO A 295 -11.41 5.93 17.79
N VAL A 296 -10.74 5.46 16.74
CA VAL A 296 -11.04 5.83 15.36
C VAL A 296 -12.11 4.88 14.84
N VAL A 297 -13.13 5.41 14.16
CA VAL A 297 -14.24 4.63 13.64
C VAL A 297 -14.21 4.63 12.11
N MET A 298 -14.19 3.45 11.53
CA MET A 298 -14.26 3.23 10.08
C MET A 298 -15.63 2.63 9.75
N SER A 299 -16.49 3.41 9.11
CA SER A 299 -17.87 3.06 8.83
C SER A 299 -18.09 2.98 7.32
N PHE A 300 -17.85 1.80 6.77
CA PHE A 300 -18.03 1.55 5.34
C PHE A 300 -19.47 1.10 5.07
N VAL A 301 -20.39 2.06 5.21
CA VAL A 301 -21.84 1.84 5.03
C VAL A 301 -22.55 3.15 4.74
N CYS A 302 -23.62 3.05 4.01
CA CYS A 302 -24.50 4.10 3.54
C CYS A 302 -24.68 5.28 4.50
N ASN A 303 -24.45 6.50 4.04
CA ASN A 303 -24.91 7.79 4.58
C ASN A 303 -24.44 8.12 6.03
N THR A 304 -23.60 7.29 6.66
CA THR A 304 -23.16 7.55 8.04
C THR A 304 -22.26 8.78 8.15
N GLY A 305 -21.67 9.22 7.06
CA GLY A 305 -20.80 10.39 6.94
C GLY A 305 -21.45 11.59 6.23
N ASP A 306 -22.76 11.58 5.98
CA ASP A 306 -23.44 12.66 5.29
C ASP A 306 -23.63 13.90 6.17
N PHE A 307 -22.62 14.76 6.17
CA PHE A 307 -22.63 16.03 6.89
C PHE A 307 -23.49 17.12 6.20
N GLY A 308 -24.15 16.81 5.07
CA GLY A 308 -25.03 17.72 4.34
C GLY A 308 -26.34 18.04 5.06
N ASN A 309 -26.81 17.10 5.87
CA ASN A 309 -28.01 17.24 6.66
C ASN A 309 -29.29 17.46 5.82
N ASP A 310 -29.36 16.86 4.65
CA ASP A 310 -30.50 17.01 3.74
C ASP A 310 -31.49 15.84 3.78
N TYR A 311 -31.50 15.09 4.88
CA TYR A 311 -32.42 13.96 5.11
C TYR A 311 -33.88 14.45 5.14
N SER A 312 -34.44 14.67 3.99
CA SER A 312 -35.78 15.23 3.89
C SER A 312 -36.83 14.34 4.57
N GLY A 313 -37.44 14.87 5.63
CA GLY A 313 -38.53 14.25 6.34
C GLY A 313 -38.17 13.36 7.53
N THR A 314 -36.90 13.14 7.84
CA THR A 314 -36.46 12.33 8.98
C THR A 314 -36.43 13.09 10.29
N GLY A 315 -36.31 14.42 10.25
CA GLY A 315 -36.15 15.29 11.43
C GLY A 315 -34.75 15.20 12.07
N LEU A 316 -33.78 14.58 11.37
CA LEU A 316 -32.38 14.53 11.78
C LEU A 316 -31.72 15.88 11.46
N ASP A 317 -30.90 16.35 12.36
CA ASP A 317 -30.16 17.62 12.22
C ASP A 317 -28.63 17.41 12.13
N LYS A 318 -28.15 16.21 12.38
CA LYS A 318 -26.75 15.77 12.26
C LYS A 318 -26.73 14.31 11.90
N CYS A 319 -25.75 13.89 11.09
CA CYS A 319 -25.52 12.48 10.80
C CYS A 319 -24.83 11.74 11.95
N PHE A 320 -24.70 10.45 11.81
CA PHE A 320 -24.02 9.58 12.78
C PHE A 320 -22.58 10.05 13.04
N GLY A 321 -21.79 10.31 12.01
CA GLY A 321 -20.39 10.76 12.12
C GLY A 321 -20.26 12.12 12.82
N GLU A 322 -21.15 13.07 12.54
CA GLU A 322 -21.15 14.36 13.22
C GLU A 322 -21.42 14.21 14.72
N VAL A 323 -22.43 13.40 15.10
CA VAL A 323 -22.73 13.14 16.52
C VAL A 323 -21.56 12.40 17.17
N LEU A 324 -20.95 11.47 16.45
CA LEU A 324 -19.85 10.64 16.97
C LEU A 324 -18.68 11.48 17.47
N ILE A 325 -18.29 12.53 16.72
CA ILE A 325 -17.14 13.34 17.09
C ILE A 325 -17.51 14.61 17.89
N THR A 326 -18.79 14.99 17.96
CA THR A 326 -19.24 16.16 18.73
C THR A 326 -19.84 15.80 20.08
N ALA A 327 -20.21 14.56 20.35
CA ALA A 327 -20.89 14.14 21.56
C ALA A 327 -20.05 14.36 22.84
N GLY A 328 -20.74 14.63 23.94
CA GLY A 328 -20.13 14.88 25.23
C GLY A 328 -19.73 16.33 25.47
N SER A 329 -18.62 16.50 26.17
CA SER A 329 -18.09 17.83 26.50
C SER A 329 -16.57 17.77 26.66
N ILE A 330 -15.92 18.91 26.69
CA ILE A 330 -14.46 19.03 26.84
C ILE A 330 -13.87 18.29 28.05
N ASN A 331 -14.67 18.06 29.11
CA ASN A 331 -14.22 17.31 30.30
C ASN A 331 -14.75 15.88 30.34
N SER A 332 -15.64 15.50 29.45
CA SER A 332 -16.25 14.19 29.37
C SER A 332 -16.67 13.92 27.92
N PRO A 333 -15.70 13.74 27.04
CA PRO A 333 -15.98 13.42 25.64
C PRO A 333 -16.63 12.05 25.51
N LYS A 334 -17.35 11.83 24.43
CA LYS A 334 -18.02 10.57 24.10
C LYS A 334 -17.84 10.28 22.61
N GLY A 335 -17.92 9.03 22.23
CA GLY A 335 -17.82 8.63 20.84
C GLY A 335 -16.39 8.40 20.39
N ALA A 336 -15.91 9.07 19.35
CA ALA A 336 -14.65 8.79 18.66
C ALA A 336 -13.74 10.02 18.51
N ALA A 337 -12.48 9.79 18.18
CA ALA A 337 -11.51 10.85 17.81
C ALA A 337 -11.73 11.35 16.39
N ALA A 338 -11.97 10.44 15.47
CA ALA A 338 -12.29 10.70 14.07
C ALA A 338 -13.13 9.55 13.49
N MET A 339 -13.73 9.78 12.33
CA MET A 339 -14.48 8.78 11.60
C MET A 339 -14.23 8.89 10.09
N VAL A 340 -14.21 7.75 9.41
CA VAL A 340 -14.39 7.64 7.95
C VAL A 340 -15.80 7.16 7.66
N GLY A 341 -16.47 7.76 6.71
CA GLY A 341 -17.78 7.31 6.26
C GLY A 341 -18.28 8.05 5.01
N PRO A 342 -19.18 7.44 4.24
CA PRO A 342 -19.72 8.02 3.02
C PRO A 342 -20.92 8.93 3.25
N SER A 343 -21.16 9.83 2.30
CA SER A 343 -22.36 10.68 2.23
C SER A 343 -23.51 10.05 1.46
N ASP A 344 -23.25 9.10 0.56
CA ASP A 344 -24.27 8.44 -0.27
C ASP A 344 -25.09 7.40 0.51
N LEU A 345 -26.39 7.32 0.23
CA LEU A 345 -27.34 6.44 0.95
C LEU A 345 -27.30 4.99 0.46
N ASP A 346 -26.88 4.73 -0.75
CA ASP A 346 -26.96 3.40 -1.37
C ASP A 346 -25.59 2.92 -1.90
N THR A 347 -24.60 2.94 -1.02
CA THR A 347 -23.27 2.45 -1.36
C THR A 347 -23.26 0.94 -1.54
N ASP A 348 -22.62 0.48 -2.63
CA ASP A 348 -22.54 -0.93 -2.96
C ASP A 348 -21.49 -1.65 -2.09
N THR A 349 -21.80 -2.89 -1.71
CA THR A 349 -20.97 -3.73 -0.86
C THR A 349 -19.61 -4.00 -1.48
N ARG A 350 -19.55 -4.24 -2.78
CA ARG A 350 -18.34 -4.58 -3.51
C ARG A 350 -17.29 -3.47 -3.42
N PHE A 351 -17.65 -2.25 -3.75
CA PHE A 351 -16.73 -1.10 -3.69
C PHE A 351 -16.33 -0.76 -2.25
N ASN A 352 -17.28 -0.89 -1.31
CA ASN A 352 -17.00 -0.69 0.10
C ASN A 352 -16.00 -1.72 0.65
N ASN A 353 -16.02 -2.97 0.16
CA ASN A 353 -15.08 -4.00 0.56
C ASN A 353 -13.65 -3.63 0.17
N VAL A 354 -13.45 -3.21 -1.07
CA VAL A 354 -12.12 -2.84 -1.59
C VAL A 354 -11.55 -1.65 -0.83
N ILE A 355 -12.33 -0.58 -0.65
CA ILE A 355 -11.87 0.59 0.14
C ILE A 355 -11.51 0.16 1.57
N CYS A 356 -12.34 -0.66 2.20
CA CYS A 356 -12.12 -1.17 3.55
C CYS A 356 -10.83 -1.97 3.63
N GLY A 357 -10.65 -2.94 2.74
CA GLY A 357 -9.51 -3.84 2.73
C GLY A 357 -8.19 -3.11 2.56
N VAL A 358 -8.06 -2.34 1.50
CA VAL A 358 -6.81 -1.65 1.17
C VAL A 358 -6.49 -0.51 2.15
N MET A 359 -7.51 0.19 2.67
CA MET A 359 -7.29 1.16 3.76
C MET A 359 -6.70 0.50 5.00
N TRP A 360 -7.21 -0.67 5.40
CA TRP A 360 -6.70 -1.40 6.55
C TRP A 360 -5.30 -1.97 6.30
N ASP A 361 -5.03 -2.49 5.13
CA ASP A 361 -3.71 -2.98 4.74
C ASP A 361 -2.65 -1.88 4.87
N GLY A 362 -2.90 -0.71 4.27
CA GLY A 362 -1.99 0.43 4.38
C GLY A 362 -1.75 0.92 5.82
N LEU A 363 -2.75 0.79 6.70
CA LEU A 363 -2.60 1.10 8.12
C LEU A 363 -1.76 0.05 8.85
N LEU A 364 -2.05 -1.23 8.65
CA LEU A 364 -1.39 -2.35 9.35
C LEU A 364 0.07 -2.50 8.93
N LYS A 365 0.38 -2.30 7.67
CA LYS A 365 1.75 -2.27 7.14
C LYS A 365 2.52 -0.98 7.46
N GLY A 366 1.83 0.04 7.96
CA GLY A 366 2.43 1.34 8.30
C GLY A 366 2.74 2.24 7.09
N ILE A 367 2.25 1.88 5.89
CA ILE A 367 2.41 2.64 4.65
C ILE A 367 1.72 4.01 4.78
N THR A 368 0.49 4.01 5.29
CA THR A 368 -0.33 5.21 5.50
C THR A 368 -0.85 5.26 6.93
N PRO A 369 -0.02 5.66 7.91
CA PRO A 369 -0.42 5.61 9.32
C PRO A 369 -1.47 6.64 9.71
N GLU A 370 -1.75 7.64 8.86
CA GLU A 370 -2.70 8.72 9.13
C GLU A 370 -4.01 8.51 8.35
N ILE A 371 -5.12 8.90 8.96
CA ILE A 371 -6.48 8.57 8.49
C ILE A 371 -6.82 9.12 7.10
N GLY A 372 -6.33 10.31 6.74
CA GLY A 372 -6.58 10.92 5.41
C GLY A 372 -5.90 10.17 4.28
N PRO A 373 -4.56 9.97 4.34
CA PRO A 373 -3.82 9.14 3.39
C PRO A 373 -4.35 7.71 3.31
N ALA A 374 -4.66 7.08 4.46
CA ALA A 374 -5.17 5.72 4.49
C ALA A 374 -6.51 5.58 3.73
N LEU A 375 -7.43 6.51 3.96
CA LEU A 375 -8.68 6.53 3.19
C LEU A 375 -8.41 6.75 1.69
N HIS A 376 -7.45 7.61 1.35
CA HIS A 376 -7.14 7.86 -0.05
C HIS A 376 -6.55 6.64 -0.73
N LEU A 377 -5.67 5.90 -0.05
CA LEU A 377 -5.13 4.63 -0.56
C LEU A 377 -6.27 3.64 -0.89
N GLY A 378 -7.24 3.48 0.02
CA GLY A 378 -8.42 2.67 -0.25
C GLY A 378 -9.28 3.16 -1.42
N LYS A 379 -9.34 4.47 -1.67
CA LYS A 379 -10.03 5.01 -2.86
C LYS A 379 -9.26 4.77 -4.15
N GLN A 380 -7.93 4.87 -4.11
CA GLN A 380 -7.07 4.63 -5.28
C GLN A 380 -7.19 3.19 -5.78
N SER A 381 -7.33 2.22 -4.90
CA SER A 381 -7.50 0.81 -5.29
C SER A 381 -8.75 0.55 -6.15
N LEU A 382 -9.77 1.42 -6.06
CA LEU A 382 -10.93 1.31 -6.96
C LEU A 382 -10.57 1.61 -8.42
N ILE A 383 -9.48 2.33 -8.68
CA ILE A 383 -9.02 2.57 -10.05
C ILE A 383 -8.43 1.28 -10.61
N ASP A 384 -7.67 0.56 -9.79
CA ASP A 384 -7.05 -0.70 -10.20
C ASP A 384 -8.12 -1.78 -10.41
N GLU A 385 -9.10 -1.87 -9.50
CA GLU A 385 -10.15 -2.89 -9.53
C GLU A 385 -11.28 -2.59 -10.53
N PHE A 386 -11.64 -1.32 -10.71
CA PHE A 386 -12.87 -0.93 -11.43
C PHE A 386 -12.66 0.20 -12.44
N SER A 387 -11.46 0.35 -12.99
CA SER A 387 -11.13 1.42 -13.93
C SER A 387 -12.13 1.54 -15.08
N GLY A 388 -12.74 2.72 -15.20
CA GLY A 388 -13.71 2.99 -16.25
C GLY A 388 -15.07 2.35 -16.09
N LEU A 389 -15.34 1.65 -14.99
CA LEU A 389 -16.68 1.16 -14.69
C LEU A 389 -17.65 2.33 -14.58
N SER A 390 -18.72 2.26 -15.36
CA SER A 390 -19.76 3.28 -15.35
C SER A 390 -21.13 2.65 -15.16
N VAL A 391 -21.79 3.01 -14.08
CA VAL A 391 -23.17 2.59 -13.79
C VAL A 391 -24.10 3.77 -14.02
N GLU A 392 -25.11 3.61 -14.87
CA GLU A 392 -26.08 4.65 -15.25
C GLU A 392 -25.45 5.98 -15.71
N GLY A 393 -24.20 5.95 -16.16
CA GLY A 393 -23.46 7.12 -16.66
C GLY A 393 -22.56 7.80 -15.63
N THR A 394 -22.51 7.31 -14.41
CA THR A 394 -21.57 7.74 -13.36
C THR A 394 -20.37 6.82 -13.36
N VAL A 395 -19.18 7.39 -13.38
CA VAL A 395 -17.92 6.67 -13.25
C VAL A 395 -17.71 6.33 -11.77
N ILE A 396 -17.66 5.06 -11.44
CA ILE A 396 -17.79 4.57 -10.06
C ILE A 396 -16.58 4.94 -9.20
N ASP A 397 -15.37 4.71 -9.69
CA ASP A 397 -14.16 5.07 -8.97
C ASP A 397 -14.12 6.56 -8.62
N VAL A 398 -14.47 7.44 -9.57
CA VAL A 398 -14.61 8.89 -9.32
C VAL A 398 -15.68 9.18 -8.27
N PHE A 399 -16.84 8.55 -8.37
CA PHE A 399 -17.95 8.76 -7.43
C PHE A 399 -17.54 8.42 -6.00
N TYR A 400 -16.90 7.28 -5.80
CA TYR A 400 -16.44 6.84 -4.49
C TYR A 400 -15.29 7.70 -3.92
N HIS A 401 -14.48 8.32 -4.78
CA HIS A 401 -13.54 9.35 -4.33
C HIS A 401 -14.26 10.56 -3.70
N HIS A 402 -15.42 10.91 -4.22
CA HIS A 402 -16.21 12.04 -3.73
C HIS A 402 -16.95 11.75 -2.44
N ILE A 403 -17.63 10.62 -2.32
CA ILE A 403 -18.58 10.38 -1.23
C ILE A 403 -17.92 10.01 0.10
N TYR A 404 -16.78 9.35 0.09
CA TYR A 404 -16.07 9.01 1.32
C TYR A 404 -15.26 10.18 1.86
N SER A 405 -15.47 10.50 3.13
CA SER A 405 -14.86 11.67 3.79
C SER A 405 -14.28 11.33 5.16
N VAL A 406 -13.28 12.11 5.59
CA VAL A 406 -12.77 12.13 6.95
C VAL A 406 -13.56 13.16 7.76
N ILE A 407 -14.36 12.69 8.72
CA ILE A 407 -15.00 13.52 9.72
C ILE A 407 -14.06 13.55 10.94
N GLY A 408 -13.19 14.54 10.98
CA GLY A 408 -12.09 14.62 11.92
C GLY A 408 -10.90 15.41 11.38
N ASP A 409 -9.79 15.29 12.06
CA ASP A 409 -8.49 15.80 11.63
C ASP A 409 -7.86 14.82 10.62
N PRO A 410 -7.62 15.24 9.36
CA PRO A 410 -7.14 14.31 8.32
C PRO A 410 -5.71 13.80 8.55
N SER A 411 -4.90 14.48 9.35
CA SER A 411 -3.56 14.04 9.72
C SER A 411 -3.51 13.26 11.05
N LEU A 412 -4.67 12.82 11.56
CA LEU A 412 -4.72 12.04 12.78
C LEU A 412 -4.10 10.66 12.53
N PRO A 413 -3.01 10.27 13.23
CA PRO A 413 -2.49 8.93 13.13
C PRO A 413 -3.48 7.95 13.76
N VAL A 414 -3.73 6.83 13.09
CA VAL A 414 -4.57 5.77 13.64
C VAL A 414 -3.72 4.94 14.60
N THR A 415 -4.01 5.02 15.88
CA THR A 415 -3.28 4.26 16.91
C THR A 415 -3.78 2.83 16.94
N LEU A 416 -2.95 1.90 16.46
CA LEU A 416 -3.27 0.48 16.27
C LEU A 416 -2.85 -0.40 17.44
N LYS A 417 -1.92 0.06 18.25
CA LYS A 417 -1.40 -0.66 19.43
C LYS A 417 -1.11 0.33 20.56
N ASN A 418 -0.82 -0.19 21.73
CA ASN A 418 -0.40 0.64 22.87
C ASN A 418 0.84 1.45 22.47
N PRO A 419 0.77 2.79 22.45
CA PRO A 419 1.87 3.62 21.97
C PRO A 419 3.16 3.41 22.78
N GLU A 420 4.26 3.29 22.07
CA GLU A 420 5.59 3.05 22.64
C GLU A 420 6.29 4.35 23.05
N ASN A 421 7.32 4.23 23.88
CA ASN A 421 8.14 5.35 24.27
C ASN A 421 9.31 5.52 23.29
N ILE A 422 9.60 6.75 22.94
CA ILE A 422 10.81 7.12 22.15
C ILE A 422 11.99 7.27 23.12
N LEU A 423 13.10 6.57 22.83
CA LEU A 423 14.37 6.72 23.50
C LEU A 423 15.33 7.51 22.61
N LEU A 424 16.31 8.18 23.24
CA LEU A 424 17.33 8.95 22.50
C LEU A 424 18.70 8.63 23.06
N ASP A 425 19.71 8.75 22.22
CA ASP A 425 21.12 8.70 22.60
C ASP A 425 21.63 10.12 22.92
N ILE A 426 20.91 10.81 23.77
CA ILE A 426 21.34 12.10 24.35
C ILE A 426 21.44 11.89 25.85
N ASP A 427 22.53 12.37 26.45
CA ASP A 427 22.69 12.33 27.90
C ASP A 427 21.64 13.27 28.52
N ILE A 428 20.66 12.67 29.23
CA ILE A 428 19.59 13.38 29.92
C ILE A 428 19.91 13.37 31.40
N ASP A 429 20.05 14.54 32.02
CA ASP A 429 20.26 14.66 33.44
C ASP A 429 18.99 14.28 34.27
N GLU A 430 19.12 14.21 35.59
CA GLU A 430 18.02 13.83 36.51
C GLU A 430 16.82 14.81 36.44
N ASP A 431 16.99 16.00 35.85
CA ASP A 431 15.96 17.01 35.68
C ASP A 431 15.26 16.93 34.31
N SER A 432 15.55 15.89 33.52
CA SER A 432 15.05 15.70 32.14
C SER A 432 15.53 16.79 31.16
N ASN A 433 16.60 17.48 31.45
CA ASN A 433 17.28 18.38 30.53
C ASN A 433 18.40 17.63 29.80
N ALA A 434 18.46 17.75 28.51
CA ALA A 434 19.57 17.21 27.74
C ALA A 434 20.74 18.18 27.78
N ASP A 435 21.83 17.83 28.44
CA ASP A 435 23.11 18.52 28.30
C ASP A 435 23.79 17.99 27.03
N ALA A 436 23.40 18.54 25.91
CA ALA A 436 24.08 18.20 24.68
C ALA A 436 25.32 19.07 24.49
N SER A 437 26.43 18.48 24.20
CA SER A 437 27.59 19.16 23.64
C SER A 437 27.30 19.54 22.18
N LEU A 438 26.28 20.36 21.99
CA LEU A 438 25.79 20.73 20.68
C LEU A 438 26.47 22.02 20.25
N THR A 439 26.93 22.03 19.02
CA THR A 439 27.32 23.27 18.36
C THR A 439 26.07 24.16 18.23
N SER A 440 26.27 25.46 18.10
CA SER A 440 25.15 26.45 18.07
C SER A 440 24.24 26.34 16.84
N SER A 441 24.35 25.33 16.00
CA SER A 441 23.69 25.23 14.69
C SER A 441 22.93 23.93 14.42
N HIS A 442 23.11 22.88 15.20
CA HIS A 442 22.43 21.61 14.91
C HIS A 442 22.22 20.72 16.12
N ILE A 443 21.20 19.87 16.03
CA ILE A 443 20.93 18.74 16.92
C ILE A 443 21.17 17.48 16.12
N VAL A 444 22.01 16.59 16.62
CA VAL A 444 22.27 15.26 16.08
C VAL A 444 22.00 14.26 17.18
N THR A 445 21.07 13.32 16.96
CA THR A 445 20.75 12.29 17.92
C THR A 445 20.23 11.04 17.22
N TYR A 446 20.44 9.89 17.84
CA TYR A 446 19.80 8.66 17.41
C TYR A 446 18.51 8.44 18.21
N VAL A 447 17.46 7.99 17.55
CA VAL A 447 16.16 7.70 18.16
C VAL A 447 15.87 6.19 18.07
N TYR A 448 15.39 5.65 19.18
CA TYR A 448 15.15 4.21 19.32
C TYR A 448 13.79 3.95 19.97
N ASP A 449 13.24 2.77 19.68
CA ASP A 449 12.10 2.23 20.42
C ASP A 449 12.53 1.74 21.83
N GLN A 450 11.59 1.27 22.60
CA GLN A 450 11.84 0.73 23.94
C GLN A 450 12.67 -0.56 23.95
N PHE A 451 12.87 -1.22 22.83
CA PHE A 451 13.69 -2.42 22.65
C PHE A 451 15.10 -2.13 22.14
N GLY A 452 15.36 -0.88 21.73
CA GLY A 452 16.62 -0.44 21.19
C GLY A 452 16.75 -0.53 19.66
N ASN A 453 15.64 -0.77 18.95
CA ASN A 453 15.62 -0.72 17.51
C ASN A 453 15.57 0.74 17.05
N PRO A 454 16.26 1.10 15.95
CA PRO A 454 16.18 2.43 15.39
C PRO A 454 14.74 2.77 14.94
N ILE A 455 14.37 4.02 15.06
CA ILE A 455 13.06 4.52 14.58
C ILE A 455 13.32 5.35 13.33
N GLU A 456 12.94 4.85 12.19
CA GLU A 456 12.90 5.55 10.92
C GLU A 456 11.72 6.52 10.86
N ASP A 457 11.74 7.54 9.99
CA ASP A 457 10.64 8.49 9.73
C ASP A 457 10.04 9.15 10.99
N LEU A 458 10.80 9.31 12.03
CA LEU A 458 10.39 10.04 13.21
C LEU A 458 10.62 11.55 12.99
N VAL A 459 9.57 12.34 13.14
CA VAL A 459 9.63 13.79 12.97
C VAL A 459 10.06 14.48 14.25
N GLY A 460 11.14 15.26 14.17
CA GLY A 460 11.59 16.18 15.22
C GLY A 460 11.23 17.64 14.86
N ALA A 461 10.69 18.41 15.80
CA ALA A 461 10.37 19.82 15.62
C ALA A 461 10.90 20.68 16.76
N LEU A 462 11.45 21.88 16.45
CA LEU A 462 12.06 22.76 17.44
C LEU A 462 11.15 23.89 17.88
N PHE A 463 11.18 24.14 19.18
CA PHE A 463 10.55 25.27 19.82
C PHE A 463 11.59 26.07 20.60
N LYS A 464 11.46 27.40 20.57
CA LYS A 464 12.28 28.30 21.34
C LYS A 464 11.42 29.17 22.27
N ASN A 465 11.67 29.09 23.56
CA ASN A 465 10.91 29.80 24.58
C ASN A 465 9.39 29.49 24.55
N GLY A 466 9.01 28.26 24.17
CA GLY A 466 7.61 27.82 24.10
C GLY A 466 6.87 28.26 22.84
N GLU A 467 7.54 28.82 21.85
CA GLU A 467 7.00 29.20 20.55
C GLU A 467 7.71 28.39 19.44
N PRO A 468 7.04 28.11 18.30
CA PRO A 468 7.68 27.47 17.16
C PRO A 468 8.98 28.20 16.78
N PHE A 469 10.04 27.44 16.63
CA PHE A 469 11.33 28.01 16.24
C PHE A 469 11.44 27.98 14.71
N ASN A 470 11.33 29.15 14.09
CA ASN A 470 11.24 29.26 12.64
C ASN A 470 12.53 29.79 12.05
N ASN A 471 12.85 29.35 10.83
CA ASN A 471 13.92 29.90 9.99
C ASN A 471 13.53 31.28 9.41
N SER A 472 14.39 31.83 8.57
CA SER A 472 14.16 33.14 7.91
C SER A 472 12.95 33.17 6.96
N GLU A 473 12.47 32.01 6.52
CA GLU A 473 11.29 31.82 5.63
C GLU A 473 10.01 31.56 6.40
N ASN A 474 10.02 31.67 7.72
CA ASN A 474 8.93 31.33 8.63
C ASN A 474 8.55 29.83 8.65
N SER A 475 9.44 28.96 8.20
CA SER A 475 9.27 27.52 8.34
C SER A 475 9.86 27.05 9.67
N ILE A 476 9.15 26.14 10.36
CA ILE A 476 9.63 25.57 11.61
C ILE A 476 10.89 24.74 11.37
N TYR A 477 11.90 24.88 12.22
CA TYR A 477 13.07 23.97 12.19
C TYR A 477 12.63 22.56 12.58
N ARG A 478 12.88 21.60 11.71
CA ARG A 478 12.45 20.22 11.85
C ARG A 478 13.39 19.28 11.10
N GLY A 479 13.31 17.99 11.39
CA GLY A 479 14.02 16.94 10.70
C GLY A 479 13.27 15.63 10.81
N VAL A 480 13.69 14.64 10.02
CA VAL A 480 13.17 13.27 10.00
C VAL A 480 14.32 12.32 10.24
N SER A 481 14.12 11.28 11.05
CA SER A 481 15.14 10.27 11.28
C SER A 481 15.22 9.29 10.10
N ASP A 482 16.46 8.90 9.79
CA ASP A 482 16.74 7.89 8.76
C ASP A 482 16.50 6.45 9.28
N SER A 483 16.75 5.46 8.44
CA SER A 483 16.61 4.02 8.74
C SER A 483 17.48 3.54 9.91
N ASN A 484 18.54 4.26 10.25
CA ASN A 484 19.39 4.00 11.42
C ASN A 484 18.92 4.73 12.67
N GLY A 485 17.80 5.47 12.57
CA GLY A 485 17.27 6.31 13.63
C GLY A 485 18.05 7.62 13.82
N LEU A 486 18.93 8.01 12.88
CA LEU A 486 19.67 9.25 12.97
C LEU A 486 18.77 10.44 12.63
N LEU A 487 18.54 11.31 13.62
CA LEU A 487 17.81 12.56 13.47
C LEU A 487 18.80 13.75 13.49
N ILE A 488 18.78 14.52 12.41
CA ILE A 488 19.56 15.76 12.29
C ILE A 488 18.59 16.91 12.08
N ILE A 489 18.77 17.99 12.87
CA ILE A 489 18.01 19.23 12.70
C ILE A 489 18.98 20.39 12.72
N ASP A 490 19.17 21.03 11.58
CA ASP A 490 19.96 22.25 11.45
C ASP A 490 19.13 23.48 11.78
N PHE A 491 19.74 24.45 12.50
CA PHE A 491 19.05 25.67 12.87
C PHE A 491 20.04 26.79 13.19
N GLU A 492 19.58 28.02 13.12
CA GLU A 492 20.40 29.17 13.46
C GLU A 492 20.09 29.66 14.88
N LEU A 493 21.10 29.67 15.76
CA LEU A 493 20.98 30.17 17.12
C LEU A 493 21.96 31.33 17.36
N ASN A 494 21.45 32.54 17.53
CA ASN A 494 22.25 33.73 17.69
C ASN A 494 22.54 34.10 19.16
N GLU A 495 21.98 33.42 20.11
CA GLU A 495 22.11 33.67 21.55
C GLU A 495 21.81 32.40 22.36
N ALA A 496 22.38 32.28 23.54
CA ALA A 496 22.04 31.22 24.48
C ALA A 496 20.53 31.15 24.72
N SER A 497 19.96 29.98 24.59
CA SER A 497 18.51 29.78 24.66
C SER A 497 18.15 28.35 25.05
N ASP A 498 16.99 28.21 25.69
CA ASP A 498 16.40 26.91 25.91
C ASP A 498 15.58 26.53 24.66
N ILE A 499 15.93 25.39 24.08
CA ILE A 499 15.26 24.80 22.94
C ILE A 499 14.46 23.59 23.40
N GLN A 500 13.25 23.44 22.94
CA GLN A 500 12.44 22.23 23.12
C GLN A 500 12.39 21.46 21.82
N LEU A 501 12.80 20.20 21.88
CA LEU A 501 12.66 19.24 20.78
C LEU A 501 11.43 18.38 21.04
N TYR A 502 10.46 18.41 20.10
CA TYR A 502 9.30 17.58 20.08
C TYR A 502 9.51 16.45 19.07
N LEU A 503 9.25 15.22 19.49
CA LEU A 503 9.43 14.00 18.68
C LEU A 503 8.09 13.33 18.46
N ASN A 504 7.78 12.98 17.23
CA ASN A 504 6.50 12.42 16.82
C ASN A 504 6.67 11.31 15.80
N LYS A 505 6.00 10.19 16.04
CA LYS A 505 5.75 9.14 15.04
C LYS A 505 4.47 8.41 15.41
N ALA A 506 3.73 7.91 14.40
CA ALA A 506 2.59 7.03 14.64
C ALA A 506 3.00 5.81 15.48
N GLN A 507 2.13 5.32 16.33
CA GLN A 507 2.35 4.23 17.28
C GLN A 507 3.32 4.56 18.45
N PHE A 508 3.76 5.82 18.57
CA PHE A 508 4.61 6.29 19.66
C PHE A 508 3.97 7.45 20.42
N LEU A 509 4.27 7.53 21.70
CA LEU A 509 3.89 8.69 22.52
C LEU A 509 4.75 9.89 22.12
N GLN A 510 4.09 11.01 21.86
CA GLN A 510 4.81 12.27 21.64
C GLN A 510 5.78 12.53 22.80
N LYS A 511 7.02 12.85 22.48
CA LYS A 511 8.06 13.17 23.49
C LYS A 511 8.55 14.60 23.31
N ALA A 512 8.66 15.32 24.43
CA ALA A 512 9.26 16.65 24.47
C ALA A 512 10.50 16.65 25.35
N ILE A 513 11.58 17.26 24.87
CA ILE A 513 12.88 17.35 25.57
C ILE A 513 13.30 18.80 25.58
N ASN A 514 13.77 19.25 26.75
CA ASN A 514 14.41 20.55 26.87
C ASN A 514 15.92 20.39 26.66
N ILE A 515 16.49 21.24 25.83
CA ILE A 515 17.90 21.29 25.52
C ILE A 515 18.40 22.70 25.83
N SER A 516 19.33 22.81 26.76
CA SER A 516 19.93 24.10 27.11
C SER A 516 21.25 24.32 26.36
N PHE A 517 21.33 25.43 25.67
CA PHE A 517 22.56 25.89 25.00
C PHE A 517 23.21 26.98 25.86
N ASP A 518 24.40 26.70 26.41
CA ASP A 518 25.15 27.65 27.20
C ASP A 518 26.24 28.33 26.34
N SER A 519 26.24 29.65 26.31
CA SER A 519 27.22 30.46 25.58
C SER A 519 28.58 30.55 26.22
N ASP A 520 28.75 30.05 27.43
CA ASP A 520 30.00 30.25 28.23
C ASP A 520 31.04 29.16 28.07
N ASN A 521 30.76 28.06 27.43
CA ASN A 521 31.75 27.02 27.14
C ASN A 521 32.44 27.22 25.78
N GLY A 522 33.08 28.36 25.64
CA GLY A 522 33.98 28.67 24.54
C GLY A 522 35.27 27.89 24.52
N GLU A 523 35.25 26.60 24.77
CA GLU A 523 36.27 25.68 24.28
C GLU A 523 35.76 25.12 22.97
N SER A 524 36.46 25.45 21.89
CA SER A 524 36.29 24.82 20.59
C SER A 524 36.44 23.32 20.77
N LEU A 525 35.32 22.63 20.90
CA LEU A 525 35.27 21.26 20.47
C LEU A 525 35.58 21.33 18.97
N ASP A 526 36.38 20.41 18.45
CA ASP A 526 36.55 20.23 17.02
C ASP A 526 35.16 20.06 16.42
N GLU A 527 34.65 21.10 15.85
CA GLU A 527 33.27 21.23 15.41
C GLU A 527 33.15 20.43 14.12
N ASN A 528 32.70 19.18 14.25
CA ASN A 528 32.21 18.45 13.09
C ASN A 528 30.88 19.11 12.69
N ILE A 529 30.92 19.80 11.59
CA ILE A 529 29.73 20.43 10.98
C ILE A 529 28.89 19.30 10.43
N SER A 530 27.62 19.24 10.82
CA SER A 530 26.67 18.32 10.16
C SER A 530 26.48 18.72 8.72
N ALA A 531 26.58 17.76 7.84
CA ALA A 531 26.38 17.98 6.42
C ALA A 531 25.62 16.78 5.83
N SER A 532 24.63 17.10 5.01
CA SER A 532 23.81 16.13 4.31
C SER A 532 24.32 15.92 2.90
N LEU A 533 24.44 14.66 2.53
CA LEU A 533 24.77 14.23 1.19
C LEU A 533 23.70 13.29 0.69
N ASP A 534 23.37 13.42 -0.56
CA ASP A 534 22.59 12.43 -1.28
C ASP A 534 23.52 11.63 -2.19
N ILE A 535 23.32 10.32 -2.22
CA ILE A 535 24.11 9.41 -3.03
C ILE A 535 23.16 8.56 -3.85
N ASP A 536 23.37 8.58 -5.13
CA ASP A 536 22.66 7.76 -6.07
C ASP A 536 23.64 6.90 -6.88
N ILE A 537 23.22 5.69 -7.24
CA ILE A 537 23.95 4.79 -8.12
C ILE A 537 23.30 4.86 -9.49
N ILE A 538 24.08 5.30 -10.48
CA ILE A 538 23.66 5.35 -11.86
C ILE A 538 24.36 4.19 -12.57
N GLY A 539 23.63 3.13 -12.87
CA GLY A 539 24.18 1.93 -13.49
C GLY A 539 23.07 1.08 -14.08
N ASP A 540 23.37 -0.18 -14.25
CA ASP A 540 22.35 -1.16 -14.61
C ASP A 540 21.32 -1.25 -13.49
N LEU A 541 20.05 -1.38 -13.87
CA LEU A 541 18.92 -1.37 -12.92
C LEU A 541 18.92 -2.57 -11.95
N TYR A 542 19.80 -3.55 -12.16
CA TYR A 542 19.91 -4.76 -11.36
C TYR A 542 21.32 -5.34 -11.47
N ALA A 543 21.67 -6.16 -10.51
CA ALA A 543 22.96 -6.86 -10.42
C ALA A 543 22.80 -8.34 -10.81
N VAL A 544 23.79 -8.91 -11.51
CA VAL A 544 23.76 -10.31 -11.95
C VAL A 544 24.73 -11.13 -11.10
N PRO A 545 24.29 -12.25 -10.47
CA PRO A 545 25.18 -13.11 -9.70
C PRO A 545 26.37 -13.62 -10.53
N GLY A 546 27.56 -13.50 -9.99
CA GLY A 546 28.79 -13.93 -10.66
C GLY A 546 29.35 -12.95 -11.68
N GLU A 547 28.70 -11.84 -11.97
CA GLU A 547 29.13 -10.84 -12.93
C GLU A 547 29.61 -9.53 -12.26
N LEU A 548 30.23 -8.67 -13.05
CA LEU A 548 30.60 -7.32 -12.62
C LEU A 548 29.38 -6.43 -12.79
N PHE A 549 28.96 -5.80 -11.71
CA PHE A 549 28.00 -4.72 -11.71
C PHE A 549 28.73 -3.40 -11.91
N ASP A 550 28.53 -2.78 -13.06
CA ASP A 550 29.15 -1.51 -13.43
C ASP A 550 28.22 -0.35 -13.09
N PHE A 551 28.72 0.65 -12.38
CA PHE A 551 27.93 1.79 -11.94
C PHE A 551 28.75 3.06 -11.80
N ASP A 552 28.06 4.18 -11.91
CA ASP A 552 28.56 5.50 -11.53
C ASP A 552 27.95 5.91 -10.19
N ILE A 553 28.65 6.70 -9.43
CA ILE A 553 28.15 7.24 -8.17
C ILE A 553 27.90 8.73 -8.36
N GLN A 554 26.68 9.15 -8.22
CA GLN A 554 26.34 10.57 -8.13
C GLN A 554 26.29 10.96 -6.64
N ILE A 555 27.05 11.95 -6.26
CA ILE A 555 27.04 12.51 -4.90
C ILE A 555 26.59 13.95 -4.98
N THR A 556 25.54 14.28 -4.30
CA THR A 556 24.97 15.63 -4.24
C THR A 556 25.23 16.23 -2.86
N ASN A 557 25.92 17.35 -2.83
CA ASN A 557 26.08 18.15 -1.63
C ASN A 557 24.83 19.02 -1.43
N LEU A 558 24.03 18.68 -0.45
CA LEU A 558 22.77 19.37 -0.15
C LEU A 558 22.97 20.64 0.70
N ASN A 559 24.20 20.98 1.03
CA ASN A 559 24.51 22.13 1.85
C ASN A 559 24.95 23.32 0.98
N GLU A 560 24.81 24.55 1.49
CA GLU A 560 25.22 25.76 0.78
C GLU A 560 26.75 25.99 0.77
N PHE A 561 27.53 25.17 1.49
CA PHE A 561 28.96 25.33 1.64
C PHE A 561 29.76 24.19 1.00
N LEU A 562 30.99 24.48 0.65
CA LEU A 562 31.93 23.50 0.10
C LEU A 562 32.23 22.38 1.12
N LEU A 563 31.96 21.13 0.74
CA LEU A 563 32.45 19.96 1.47
C LEU A 563 33.80 19.52 0.92
N ASN A 564 34.79 19.39 1.78
CA ASN A 564 36.14 18.91 1.43
C ASN A 564 36.73 18.09 2.57
N ASN A 565 37.80 17.36 2.28
CA ASN A 565 38.52 16.55 3.26
C ASN A 565 37.66 15.48 3.94
N PHE A 566 36.79 14.85 3.17
CA PHE A 566 36.10 13.67 3.61
C PHE A 566 36.37 12.48 2.70
N GLU A 567 36.18 11.29 3.22
CA GLU A 567 36.33 10.04 2.51
C GLU A 567 34.98 9.33 2.53
N LEU A 568 34.52 8.89 1.37
CA LEU A 568 33.36 8.03 1.22
C LEU A 568 33.80 6.57 1.24
N LEU A 569 33.21 5.81 2.09
CA LEU A 569 33.34 4.37 2.17
C LEU A 569 31.98 3.75 1.83
N ILE A 570 31.89 2.99 0.76
CA ILE A 570 30.70 2.21 0.45
C ILE A 570 31.01 0.76 0.82
N ASP A 571 30.26 0.26 1.78
CA ASP A 571 30.39 -1.13 2.21
C ASP A 571 29.23 -1.93 1.63
N MET A 572 29.53 -3.03 1.02
CA MET A 572 28.53 -3.97 0.54
C MET A 572 28.50 -5.18 1.47
N ASP A 573 27.33 -5.72 1.62
CA ASP A 573 27.05 -6.89 2.43
C ASP A 573 28.15 -7.96 2.28
N ASN A 574 29.05 -7.97 3.25
CA ASN A 574 30.12 -8.95 3.49
C ASN A 574 31.41 -8.93 2.67
N SER A 575 31.71 -8.09 1.68
CA SER A 575 33.01 -8.28 1.00
C SER A 575 33.71 -7.15 0.27
N ASN A 576 33.09 -6.10 -0.17
CA ASN A 576 33.77 -5.09 -0.99
C ASN A 576 33.59 -3.69 -0.45
N THR A 577 34.67 -3.02 -0.22
CA THR A 577 34.75 -1.65 0.30
C THR A 577 35.36 -0.74 -0.75
N LEU A 578 34.69 0.32 -1.10
CA LEU A 578 35.18 1.36 -2.00
C LEU A 578 35.50 2.63 -1.20
N VAL A 579 36.70 3.13 -1.28
CA VAL A 579 37.14 4.33 -0.55
C VAL A 579 37.48 5.44 -1.54
N LEU A 580 36.90 6.61 -1.33
CA LEU A 580 37.11 7.78 -2.20
C LEU A 580 37.36 9.05 -1.37
N GLY A 581 38.33 9.88 -1.81
CA GLY A 581 38.53 11.24 -1.26
C GLY A 581 37.86 12.27 -2.16
N ILE A 582 36.99 13.09 -1.60
CA ILE A 582 36.07 13.91 -2.38
C ILE A 582 36.08 15.39 -1.94
N GLU A 583 35.76 16.28 -2.88
CA GLU A 583 35.50 17.69 -2.67
C GLU A 583 34.30 18.12 -3.53
N ILE A 584 33.24 18.71 -2.92
CA ILE A 584 32.01 19.08 -3.61
C ILE A 584 31.58 20.49 -3.20
N GLU A 585 31.40 21.37 -4.18
CA GLU A 585 30.83 22.71 -3.95
C GLU A 585 29.42 22.64 -3.38
N GLY A 586 28.99 23.65 -2.64
CA GLY A 586 27.62 23.71 -2.09
C GLY A 586 26.55 23.69 -3.16
N ASN A 587 25.44 22.99 -2.88
CA ASN A 587 24.34 22.81 -3.80
C ASN A 587 24.75 22.30 -5.18
N SER A 588 25.71 21.40 -5.24
CA SER A 588 26.18 20.81 -6.49
C SER A 588 26.38 19.31 -6.38
N SER A 589 26.33 18.63 -7.52
CA SER A 589 26.57 17.21 -7.64
C SER A 589 27.88 16.93 -8.38
N ILE A 590 28.52 15.84 -8.03
CA ILE A 590 29.63 15.27 -8.79
C ILE A 590 29.25 13.84 -9.20
N ASN A 591 29.68 13.45 -10.38
CA ASN A 591 29.63 12.07 -10.83
C ASN A 591 31.00 11.46 -10.76
N LEU A 592 31.10 10.32 -10.13
CA LEU A 592 32.27 9.47 -10.08
C LEU A 592 32.02 8.31 -11.03
N GLU A 593 32.73 8.28 -12.13
CA GLU A 593 32.48 7.36 -13.24
C GLU A 593 33.34 6.09 -13.15
N ASP A 594 32.91 5.02 -13.80
CA ASP A 594 33.66 3.78 -14.04
C ASP A 594 33.96 2.93 -12.77
N TYR A 595 32.99 2.71 -11.91
CA TYR A 595 33.08 1.74 -10.82
C TYR A 595 32.49 0.41 -11.21
N SER A 596 33.07 -0.67 -10.70
CA SER A 596 32.51 -2.01 -10.87
C SER A 596 32.74 -2.85 -9.63
N VAL A 597 31.79 -3.71 -9.35
CA VAL A 597 31.85 -4.64 -8.23
C VAL A 597 31.45 -6.03 -8.70
N LEU A 598 32.17 -7.05 -8.28
CA LEU A 598 31.82 -8.44 -8.59
C LEU A 598 30.72 -8.90 -7.62
N ILE A 599 29.58 -9.22 -8.16
CA ILE A 599 28.45 -9.75 -7.38
C ILE A 599 28.74 -11.22 -7.02
N SER A 600 28.45 -11.58 -5.79
CA SER A 600 28.66 -12.97 -5.35
C SER A 600 27.70 -13.93 -6.09
N GLU A 601 28.19 -15.11 -6.42
CA GLU A 601 27.36 -16.23 -6.94
C GLU A 601 26.38 -16.78 -5.87
N ASP A 602 26.50 -16.37 -4.63
CA ASP A 602 25.65 -16.81 -3.52
C ASP A 602 24.30 -16.04 -3.43
N TYR A 603 24.14 -14.95 -4.19
CA TYR A 603 22.87 -14.23 -4.26
C TYR A 603 21.87 -14.95 -5.15
N ASN A 604 20.62 -14.94 -4.72
CA ASN A 604 19.49 -15.43 -5.52
C ASN A 604 18.84 -14.28 -6.30
N ILE A 605 18.16 -14.62 -7.39
CA ILE A 605 17.35 -13.68 -8.13
C ILE A 605 16.21 -13.20 -7.22
N GLY A 606 16.01 -11.89 -7.16
CA GLY A 606 15.08 -11.24 -6.24
C GLY A 606 15.72 -10.77 -4.92
N ASP A 607 16.93 -11.22 -4.58
CA ASP A 607 17.66 -10.67 -3.43
C ASP A 607 17.98 -9.19 -3.66
N LYS A 608 18.10 -8.44 -2.59
CA LYS A 608 18.54 -7.04 -2.61
C LYS A 608 19.98 -6.93 -2.11
N ILE A 609 20.82 -6.27 -2.89
CA ILE A 609 22.16 -5.88 -2.45
C ILE A 609 22.06 -4.48 -1.88
N VAL A 610 22.40 -4.34 -0.62
CA VAL A 610 22.34 -3.05 0.05
C VAL A 610 23.74 -2.45 0.13
N PHE A 611 23.91 -1.26 -0.43
CA PHE A 611 25.11 -0.46 -0.32
C PHE A 611 24.95 0.49 0.86
N TYR A 612 25.86 0.43 1.82
CA TYR A 612 25.87 1.28 2.99
C TYR A 612 26.96 2.35 2.84
N PRO A 613 26.62 3.56 2.36
CA PRO A 613 27.57 4.64 2.31
C PRO A 613 27.90 5.08 3.74
N SER A 614 29.16 5.18 4.04
CA SER A 614 29.65 5.79 5.28
C SER A 614 30.71 6.83 4.98
N PHE A 615 30.73 7.89 5.77
CA PHE A 615 31.65 9.00 5.56
C PHE A 615 32.57 9.15 6.74
N THR A 616 33.83 9.39 6.44
CA THR A 616 34.82 9.73 7.44
C THR A 616 35.38 11.12 7.16
N SER A 617 35.17 12.05 8.08
CA SER A 617 35.73 13.38 8.01
C SER A 617 36.21 13.82 9.38
N SER A 618 37.28 14.61 9.42
CA SER A 618 37.72 15.29 10.64
C SER A 618 36.98 16.62 10.89
N THR A 619 36.12 17.03 9.94
CA THR A 619 35.50 18.36 9.94
C THR A 619 33.96 18.25 9.94
N TYR A 620 33.42 17.16 9.35
CA TYR A 620 32.00 17.01 9.14
C TYR A 620 31.47 15.73 9.77
N ASN A 621 30.26 15.77 10.29
CA ASN A 621 29.42 14.59 10.50
C ASN A 621 28.51 14.48 9.26
N LEU A 622 28.76 13.47 8.47
CA LEU A 622 28.11 13.24 7.19
C LEU A 622 27.16 12.04 7.31
N SER A 623 25.99 12.15 6.75
CA SER A 623 25.00 11.07 6.67
C SER A 623 24.50 10.91 5.26
N SER A 624 24.13 9.70 4.89
CA SER A 624 23.47 9.33 3.65
C SER A 624 22.57 8.11 3.89
N SER A 625 21.57 7.93 3.05
CA SER A 625 20.73 6.72 3.03
C SER A 625 21.46 5.53 2.42
N SER A 626 21.01 4.31 2.74
CA SER A 626 21.44 3.12 2.04
C SER A 626 20.82 3.08 0.63
N ILE A 627 21.50 2.40 -0.29
CA ILE A 627 21.05 2.23 -1.67
C ILE A 627 20.82 0.75 -1.91
N GLU A 628 19.68 0.39 -2.45
CA GLU A 628 19.33 -0.99 -2.76
C GLU A 628 19.40 -1.25 -4.26
N VAL A 629 20.01 -2.36 -4.64
CA VAL A 629 20.05 -2.86 -6.02
C VAL A 629 19.50 -4.28 -6.05
N VAL A 630 18.53 -4.54 -6.89
CA VAL A 630 17.90 -5.85 -7.03
C VAL A 630 18.81 -6.79 -7.81
N VAL A 631 18.90 -8.03 -7.36
CA VAL A 631 19.60 -9.10 -8.08
C VAL A 631 18.68 -9.71 -9.12
N SER A 632 19.11 -9.69 -10.39
CA SER A 632 18.37 -10.29 -11.51
C SER A 632 19.34 -11.02 -12.44
N ASP A 633 18.81 -11.74 -13.40
CA ASP A 633 19.63 -12.56 -14.31
C ASP A 633 19.77 -11.97 -15.72
N ASN A 634 18.93 -11.04 -16.13
CA ASN A 634 19.02 -10.45 -17.47
C ASN A 634 18.15 -9.18 -17.64
N GLU A 635 18.76 -8.07 -18.10
CA GLU A 635 18.11 -6.79 -18.31
C GLU A 635 17.07 -6.80 -19.45
N SER A 636 17.38 -7.45 -20.55
CA SER A 636 16.49 -7.43 -21.72
C SER A 636 15.16 -8.12 -21.45
N LEU A 637 15.16 -9.11 -20.58
CA LEU A 637 13.96 -9.83 -20.15
C LEU A 637 13.14 -9.06 -19.12
N TYR A 638 13.76 -8.15 -18.39
CA TYR A 638 13.07 -7.30 -17.40
C TYR A 638 12.28 -6.16 -18.04
N LEU A 639 12.74 -5.69 -19.19
CA LEU A 639 12.11 -4.57 -19.93
C LEU A 639 11.17 -5.04 -21.04
N GLU A 640 11.16 -6.32 -21.36
CA GLU A 640 10.29 -6.88 -22.38
C GLU A 640 8.95 -7.32 -21.79
N THR A 641 7.90 -6.92 -22.47
CA THR A 641 6.52 -7.28 -22.08
C THR A 641 6.14 -8.69 -22.50
N PHE A 642 7.08 -9.48 -23.05
CA PHE A 642 6.82 -10.81 -23.59
C PHE A 642 8.04 -11.75 -23.43
N PRO A 643 7.91 -12.90 -22.77
CA PRO A 643 6.86 -13.28 -21.85
C PRO A 643 6.63 -12.21 -20.77
N SER A 644 5.80 -12.39 -19.75
CA SER A 644 5.55 -11.32 -18.79
C SER A 644 6.84 -10.75 -18.20
N PRO A 645 6.86 -9.48 -17.78
CA PRO A 645 7.96 -9.00 -16.96
C PRO A 645 8.05 -9.86 -15.70
N ARG A 646 9.22 -9.93 -15.08
CA ARG A 646 9.36 -10.51 -13.75
C ARG A 646 8.68 -9.62 -12.73
N CYS A 647 8.03 -10.21 -11.75
CA CYS A 647 7.67 -9.47 -10.55
C CYS A 647 8.93 -9.15 -9.73
N GLU A 648 8.79 -8.31 -8.74
CA GLU A 648 9.91 -7.85 -7.89
C GLU A 648 10.69 -9.00 -7.24
N TYR A 649 10.03 -10.10 -6.90
CA TYR A 649 10.66 -11.31 -6.38
C TYR A 649 11.42 -12.11 -7.44
N GLY A 650 10.93 -12.14 -8.69
CA GLY A 650 11.56 -12.88 -9.78
C GLY A 650 10.66 -13.85 -10.53
N TYR A 651 9.44 -14.15 -10.06
CA TYR A 651 8.48 -14.93 -10.86
C TYR A 651 8.04 -14.18 -12.10
N ARG A 652 7.76 -14.92 -13.16
CA ARG A 652 7.09 -14.43 -14.37
C ARG A 652 6.23 -15.52 -15.00
N ALA A 653 5.33 -15.15 -15.87
CA ALA A 653 4.51 -16.05 -16.65
C ALA A 653 5.06 -16.22 -18.08
N ILE A 654 5.02 -17.46 -18.57
CA ILE A 654 5.36 -17.84 -19.95
C ILE A 654 4.22 -18.74 -20.43
N ASP A 655 3.66 -18.50 -21.59
CA ASP A 655 2.62 -19.37 -22.11
C ASP A 655 3.07 -20.28 -23.27
N SER A 656 2.19 -21.16 -23.71
CA SER A 656 2.48 -22.13 -24.77
C SER A 656 2.65 -21.49 -26.17
N ASN A 657 2.37 -20.22 -26.32
CA ASN A 657 2.61 -19.45 -27.54
C ASN A 657 4.00 -18.80 -27.57
N ASP A 658 4.68 -18.74 -26.43
CA ASP A 658 6.02 -18.17 -26.28
C ASP A 658 7.12 -19.12 -26.81
N THR A 659 6.93 -19.65 -27.99
CA THR A 659 7.77 -20.71 -28.58
C THR A 659 9.23 -20.30 -28.80
N ASP A 660 9.53 -19.02 -28.74
CA ASP A 660 10.89 -18.48 -28.89
C ASP A 660 11.70 -18.54 -27.59
N PHE A 661 11.06 -18.92 -26.47
CA PHE A 661 11.70 -19.02 -25.15
C PHE A 661 11.92 -20.48 -24.76
N ASN A 662 13.09 -20.78 -24.23
CA ASN A 662 13.38 -22.09 -23.68
C ASN A 662 12.47 -22.38 -22.48
N GLY A 663 11.95 -23.62 -22.41
CA GLY A 663 11.10 -24.04 -21.31
C GLY A 663 9.69 -23.48 -21.33
N PHE A 664 9.23 -22.92 -22.45
CA PHE A 664 7.81 -22.61 -22.60
C PHE A 664 6.96 -23.86 -22.33
N PRO A 665 5.79 -23.75 -21.71
CA PRO A 665 4.97 -24.89 -21.37
C PRO A 665 4.34 -25.48 -22.64
N ILE A 666 4.21 -26.82 -22.63
CA ILE A 666 3.47 -27.52 -23.69
C ILE A 666 2.17 -28.01 -23.09
N TYR A 667 1.05 -27.62 -23.71
CA TYR A 667 -0.25 -28.13 -23.31
C TYR A 667 -0.27 -29.68 -23.38
N ASN A 668 -0.59 -30.31 -22.26
CA ASN A 668 -0.65 -31.75 -22.12
C ASN A 668 -1.68 -32.16 -21.06
N TRP A 669 -2.94 -32.16 -21.45
CA TRP A 669 -4.05 -32.44 -20.56
C TRP A 669 -4.05 -33.85 -20.02
N ILE A 670 -4.37 -34.01 -18.73
CA ILE A 670 -4.53 -35.29 -18.06
C ILE A 670 -5.93 -35.34 -17.46
N GLU A 671 -6.77 -36.18 -17.97
CA GLU A 671 -8.15 -36.36 -17.52
C GLU A 671 -8.18 -37.06 -16.18
N LEU A 672 -8.40 -36.35 -15.08
CA LEU A 672 -8.33 -36.93 -13.75
C LEU A 672 -9.52 -37.83 -13.42
N ASN A 673 -10.71 -37.51 -13.95
CA ASN A 673 -11.90 -38.32 -13.72
C ASN A 673 -11.81 -39.75 -14.32
N GLU A 674 -10.86 -39.98 -15.23
CA GLU A 674 -10.59 -41.29 -15.81
C GLU A 674 -9.53 -42.09 -15.02
N LEU A 675 -8.87 -41.50 -14.04
CA LEU A 675 -7.82 -42.16 -13.25
C LEU A 675 -8.41 -42.81 -11.98
N GLU A 676 -8.07 -44.11 -11.75
CA GLU A 676 -8.54 -44.87 -10.57
C GLU A 676 -8.08 -44.24 -9.23
N ASP A 677 -6.91 -43.57 -9.23
CA ASP A 677 -6.28 -43.05 -8.03
C ASP A 677 -6.54 -41.55 -7.80
N ALA A 678 -7.16 -40.86 -8.75
CA ALA A 678 -7.59 -39.49 -8.56
C ALA A 678 -8.77 -39.40 -7.57
N GLN A 679 -8.78 -38.36 -6.77
CA GLN A 679 -9.80 -38.15 -5.73
C GLN A 679 -10.64 -36.93 -6.02
N ASN A 680 -11.95 -37.11 -6.01
CA ASN A 680 -12.90 -36.02 -6.09
C ASN A 680 -13.06 -35.36 -4.70
N LEU A 681 -12.91 -34.06 -4.62
CA LEU A 681 -13.01 -33.29 -3.39
C LEU A 681 -14.46 -33.05 -2.92
N LEU A 682 -15.43 -33.28 -3.81
CA LEU A 682 -16.88 -33.14 -3.54
C LEU A 682 -17.23 -31.74 -3.04
N LEU A 683 -16.63 -30.72 -3.64
CA LEU A 683 -16.94 -29.32 -3.35
C LEU A 683 -18.39 -28.99 -3.76
N GLN A 684 -18.90 -27.94 -3.24
CA GLN A 684 -20.17 -27.30 -3.61
C GLN A 684 -19.88 -25.86 -3.93
N ASP A 685 -20.85 -25.14 -4.37
CA ASP A 685 -20.79 -23.72 -4.57
C ASP A 685 -20.27 -23.00 -3.33
N ASP A 686 -19.40 -22.00 -3.51
CA ASP A 686 -18.76 -21.20 -2.45
C ASP A 686 -18.20 -22.02 -1.28
N THR A 687 -17.44 -23.07 -1.59
CA THR A 687 -16.81 -23.89 -0.55
C THR A 687 -15.34 -24.12 -0.81
N LEU A 688 -14.63 -24.41 0.26
CA LEU A 688 -13.22 -24.77 0.22
C LEU A 688 -12.96 -26.04 1.04
N THR A 689 -11.87 -26.70 0.70
CA THR A 689 -11.37 -27.85 1.46
C THR A 689 -9.86 -27.80 1.50
N SER A 690 -9.27 -28.60 2.39
CA SER A 690 -7.82 -28.70 2.52
C SER A 690 -7.37 -30.12 2.16
N ILE A 691 -6.34 -30.21 1.34
CA ILE A 691 -5.57 -31.43 1.08
C ILE A 691 -4.17 -31.28 1.66
N GLN A 692 -3.37 -32.35 1.66
CA GLN A 692 -1.99 -32.28 2.10
C GLN A 692 -1.05 -32.13 0.91
N LEU A 693 -0.11 -31.19 1.00
CA LEU A 693 0.96 -31.02 0.02
C LEU A 693 1.81 -32.29 -0.03
N PRO A 694 2.02 -32.92 -1.20
CA PRO A 694 2.70 -34.22 -1.27
C PRO A 694 4.23 -34.14 -1.21
N PHE A 695 4.84 -32.96 -1.40
CA PHE A 695 6.27 -32.69 -1.40
C PHE A 695 6.56 -31.33 -0.82
N ASP A 696 7.81 -31.05 -0.48
CA ASP A 696 8.26 -29.70 -0.06
C ASP A 696 8.18 -28.76 -1.26
N PHE A 697 7.60 -27.59 -1.07
CA PHE A 697 7.40 -26.62 -2.14
C PHE A 697 7.81 -25.23 -1.66
N LYS A 698 8.72 -24.59 -2.37
CA LYS A 698 9.13 -23.22 -2.09
C LYS A 698 8.35 -22.26 -3.00
N PHE A 699 7.80 -21.20 -2.43
CA PHE A 699 6.98 -20.22 -3.15
C PHE A 699 7.25 -18.83 -2.62
N TYR A 700 7.66 -17.91 -3.48
CA TYR A 700 8.14 -16.57 -3.11
C TYR A 700 9.13 -16.59 -1.94
N GLY A 701 10.07 -17.53 -1.97
CA GLY A 701 11.10 -17.69 -0.95
C GLY A 701 10.68 -18.43 0.31
N LEU A 702 9.38 -18.61 0.55
CA LEU A 702 8.84 -19.30 1.73
C LEU A 702 8.74 -20.80 1.46
N GLU A 703 9.24 -21.61 2.41
CA GLU A 703 9.25 -23.07 2.36
C GLU A 703 8.00 -23.67 2.97
N TYR A 704 7.20 -24.39 2.18
CA TYR A 704 6.08 -25.23 2.61
C TYR A 704 6.51 -26.68 2.62
N GLN A 705 6.20 -27.38 3.70
CA GLN A 705 6.68 -28.74 3.90
C GLN A 705 5.68 -29.78 3.38
N ALA A 706 6.16 -30.93 2.96
CA ALA A 706 5.30 -32.08 2.66
C ALA A 706 4.41 -32.43 3.87
N GLY A 707 3.10 -32.44 3.66
CA GLY A 707 2.08 -32.63 4.70
C GLY A 707 1.44 -31.36 5.22
N ASP A 708 1.95 -30.17 4.84
CA ASP A 708 1.28 -28.91 5.14
C ASP A 708 -0.06 -28.83 4.40
N PRO A 709 -1.03 -28.07 4.93
CA PRO A 709 -2.32 -27.89 4.28
C PRO A 709 -2.17 -27.13 2.96
N LEU A 710 -2.87 -27.58 1.95
CA LEU A 710 -3.08 -26.88 0.69
C LEU A 710 -4.59 -26.70 0.55
N THR A 711 -5.03 -25.46 0.58
CA THR A 711 -6.45 -25.10 0.42
C THR A 711 -6.83 -25.14 -1.05
N VAL A 712 -7.99 -25.72 -1.35
CA VAL A 712 -8.60 -25.76 -2.70
C VAL A 712 -10.00 -25.16 -2.59
N CYS A 713 -10.28 -24.14 -3.39
CA CYS A 713 -11.57 -23.46 -3.45
C CYS A 713 -12.37 -23.88 -4.68
N SER A 714 -13.70 -23.97 -4.52
CA SER A 714 -14.62 -24.16 -5.65
C SER A 714 -14.44 -23.08 -6.72
N ASN A 715 -14.20 -21.87 -6.31
CA ASN A 715 -14.08 -20.67 -7.15
C ASN A 715 -12.72 -20.55 -7.87
N GLY A 716 -12.10 -21.68 -8.24
CA GLY A 716 -11.02 -21.75 -9.24
C GLY A 716 -9.64 -21.30 -8.77
N TRP A 717 -9.32 -21.41 -7.49
CA TRP A 717 -8.00 -21.10 -6.96
C TRP A 717 -7.56 -22.05 -5.84
N ILE A 718 -6.26 -22.05 -5.56
CA ILE A 718 -5.67 -22.73 -4.42
C ILE A 718 -4.80 -21.78 -3.61
N SER A 719 -4.57 -22.11 -2.35
CA SER A 719 -3.61 -21.40 -1.49
C SER A 719 -2.72 -22.39 -0.75
N LEU A 720 -1.44 -22.08 -0.64
CA LEU A 720 -0.48 -22.87 0.15
C LEU A 720 -0.67 -22.66 1.67
N GLU A 721 -1.69 -21.91 2.06
CA GLU A 721 -2.04 -21.64 3.45
C GLU A 721 -3.49 -22.00 3.75
N GLU A 722 -3.81 -22.14 5.04
CA GLU A 722 -5.19 -22.32 5.48
C GLU A 722 -5.92 -20.97 5.46
N THR A 723 -7.04 -20.91 4.76
CA THR A 723 -7.91 -19.74 4.72
C THR A 723 -9.36 -20.14 4.90
N PHE A 724 -10.21 -19.21 5.27
CA PHE A 724 -11.67 -19.35 5.30
C PHE A 724 -12.36 -18.48 4.24
N ILE A 725 -11.58 -17.86 3.36
CA ILE A 725 -12.07 -17.02 2.28
C ILE A 725 -12.54 -17.95 1.16
N ASP A 726 -13.84 -18.04 0.91
CA ASP A 726 -14.46 -18.90 -0.10
C ASP A 726 -15.40 -18.15 -1.04
N TYR A 727 -15.43 -16.82 -0.97
CA TYR A 727 -16.31 -16.02 -1.80
C TYR A 727 -15.83 -15.89 -3.27
N PHE A 728 -16.76 -15.65 -4.16
CA PHE A 728 -16.57 -15.65 -5.60
C PHE A 728 -15.97 -14.36 -6.18
N TRP A 729 -16.01 -13.25 -5.47
CA TRP A 729 -15.46 -12.01 -5.98
C TRP A 729 -13.96 -12.14 -6.24
N ASN A 730 -13.58 -11.93 -7.47
CA ASN A 730 -12.18 -11.88 -7.86
C ASN A 730 -11.55 -10.51 -7.54
N PHE A 731 -10.25 -10.48 -7.44
CA PHE A 731 -9.42 -9.29 -7.19
C PHE A 731 -8.25 -9.27 -8.15
N SER A 732 -7.69 -8.08 -8.40
CA SER A 732 -6.38 -7.96 -9.06
C SER A 732 -5.28 -8.65 -8.23
N ILE A 733 -4.14 -8.94 -8.84
CA ILE A 733 -2.95 -9.49 -8.18
C ILE A 733 -1.79 -8.47 -8.33
N PRO A 734 -1.16 -8.05 -7.22
CA PRO A 734 -1.43 -8.42 -5.82
C PRO A 734 -2.61 -7.66 -5.21
N ASN A 735 -3.28 -8.26 -4.23
CA ASN A 735 -4.37 -7.62 -3.50
C ASN A 735 -4.57 -8.20 -2.10
N PRO A 736 -4.60 -7.38 -1.04
CA PRO A 736 -4.70 -7.87 0.34
C PRO A 736 -6.03 -8.55 0.69
N MET A 737 -7.06 -8.41 -0.14
CA MET A 737 -8.39 -9.00 0.11
C MET A 737 -8.51 -10.46 -0.32
N GLY A 738 -7.59 -10.97 -1.10
CA GLY A 738 -7.51 -12.36 -1.50
C GLY A 738 -6.97 -13.28 -0.39
N PRO A 739 -6.90 -14.58 -0.62
CA PRO A 739 -6.15 -15.47 0.26
C PRO A 739 -4.63 -15.30 0.03
N SER A 740 -3.86 -15.29 1.10
CA SER A 740 -2.39 -15.27 1.01
C SER A 740 -1.85 -16.49 0.23
N SER A 741 -0.69 -16.36 -0.37
CA SER A 741 -0.06 -17.43 -1.16
C SER A 741 -1.00 -18.02 -2.23
N MET A 742 -1.79 -17.17 -2.86
CA MET A 742 -2.80 -17.57 -3.84
C MET A 742 -2.17 -18.01 -5.16
N ILE A 743 -2.71 -19.07 -5.71
CA ILE A 743 -2.43 -19.58 -7.04
C ILE A 743 -3.79 -19.74 -7.75
N ALA A 744 -4.10 -18.86 -8.68
CA ALA A 744 -5.40 -18.76 -9.31
C ALA A 744 -5.32 -19.14 -10.79
N PRO A 745 -5.60 -20.40 -11.16
CA PRO A 745 -5.72 -20.75 -12.57
C PRO A 745 -6.92 -20.11 -13.25
N PHE A 746 -8.03 -19.93 -12.52
CA PHE A 746 -9.24 -19.26 -13.01
C PHE A 746 -10.15 -18.91 -11.83
N MET A 747 -9.82 -17.82 -11.11
CA MET A 747 -10.66 -17.36 -10.01
C MET A 747 -11.87 -16.63 -10.58
N ASP A 748 -13.05 -17.20 -10.39
CA ASP A 748 -14.32 -16.74 -10.94
C ASP A 748 -15.47 -17.23 -10.05
N ASP A 749 -16.68 -16.76 -10.30
CA ASP A 749 -17.92 -17.24 -9.68
C ASP A 749 -18.35 -18.59 -10.29
N LEU A 750 -17.72 -19.65 -9.83
CA LEU A 750 -17.98 -21.01 -10.31
C LEU A 750 -19.01 -21.70 -9.41
N ASP A 751 -20.14 -22.12 -9.97
CA ASP A 751 -21.23 -22.67 -9.22
C ASP A 751 -21.64 -24.10 -9.62
N ASP A 752 -22.53 -24.71 -8.85
CA ASP A 752 -23.13 -26.04 -9.10
C ASP A 752 -24.57 -25.93 -9.66
N ASN A 753 -24.95 -24.77 -10.16
CA ASN A 753 -26.27 -24.49 -10.68
C ASN A 753 -27.39 -24.76 -9.67
N GLU A 754 -27.30 -24.17 -8.47
CA GLU A 754 -28.19 -24.36 -7.33
C GLU A 754 -28.31 -25.85 -6.91
N GLY A 755 -27.22 -26.59 -6.94
CA GLY A 755 -27.17 -28.00 -6.58
C GLY A 755 -27.78 -28.93 -7.62
N THR A 756 -27.94 -28.48 -8.86
CA THR A 756 -28.54 -29.30 -9.94
C THR A 756 -27.47 -29.98 -10.81
N GLU A 757 -26.22 -29.48 -10.78
CA GLU A 757 -25.10 -30.03 -11.53
C GLU A 757 -24.02 -30.57 -10.59
N PRO A 758 -23.21 -31.54 -11.01
CA PRO A 758 -22.06 -31.98 -10.23
C PRO A 758 -21.01 -30.87 -10.22
N PHE A 759 -20.41 -30.63 -9.05
CA PHE A 759 -19.25 -29.77 -8.88
C PHE A 759 -18.01 -30.64 -8.70
N ASP A 760 -17.37 -31.01 -9.81
CA ASP A 760 -16.31 -32.01 -9.82
C ASP A 760 -14.91 -31.34 -9.80
N VAL A 761 -14.28 -31.32 -8.63
CA VAL A 761 -12.89 -30.92 -8.47
C VAL A 761 -12.08 -32.12 -8.03
N TYR A 762 -11.10 -32.49 -8.84
CA TYR A 762 -10.25 -33.66 -8.60
C TYR A 762 -8.83 -33.23 -8.22
N TYR A 763 -8.13 -34.07 -7.46
CA TYR A 763 -6.70 -33.96 -7.32
C TYR A 763 -6.02 -35.28 -7.48
N TYR A 764 -4.77 -35.25 -7.99
CA TYR A 764 -3.95 -36.44 -8.24
C TYR A 764 -2.47 -36.13 -8.07
N TYR A 765 -1.76 -36.94 -7.29
CA TYR A 765 -0.30 -36.87 -7.21
C TYR A 765 0.31 -37.87 -8.21
N ASP A 766 0.84 -37.35 -9.31
CA ASP A 766 1.57 -38.13 -10.32
C ASP A 766 3.00 -38.40 -9.86
N ILE A 767 3.20 -39.47 -9.17
CA ILE A 767 4.52 -39.90 -8.66
C ILE A 767 5.53 -40.23 -9.76
N GLN A 768 5.10 -40.44 -11.00
CA GLN A 768 6.00 -40.76 -12.11
C GLN A 768 6.64 -39.50 -12.69
N GLU A 769 5.87 -38.43 -12.78
CA GLU A 769 6.31 -37.13 -13.26
C GLU A 769 6.60 -36.15 -12.12
N ASN A 770 6.45 -36.60 -10.87
CA ASN A 770 6.72 -35.79 -9.67
C ASN A 770 5.98 -34.44 -9.67
N ARG A 771 4.63 -34.49 -9.75
CA ARG A 771 3.78 -33.32 -9.80
C ARG A 771 2.43 -33.56 -9.13
N LEU A 772 1.88 -32.51 -8.53
CA LEU A 772 0.51 -32.51 -8.04
C LEU A 772 -0.39 -31.81 -9.07
N ILE A 773 -1.51 -32.44 -9.43
CA ILE A 773 -2.49 -31.91 -10.38
C ILE A 773 -3.80 -31.71 -9.65
N ILE A 774 -4.42 -30.54 -9.78
CA ILE A 774 -5.77 -30.23 -9.32
C ILE A 774 -6.56 -29.76 -10.53
N GLU A 775 -7.74 -30.35 -10.74
CA GLU A 775 -8.59 -30.18 -11.91
C GLU A 775 -9.99 -29.77 -11.50
N TRP A 776 -10.47 -28.65 -12.01
CA TRP A 776 -11.88 -28.33 -12.07
C TRP A 776 -12.41 -28.91 -13.38
N ASP A 777 -13.31 -29.90 -13.30
CA ASP A 777 -13.79 -30.67 -14.46
C ASP A 777 -15.23 -30.34 -14.76
N ASN A 778 -15.43 -29.62 -15.87
CA ASN A 778 -16.75 -29.31 -16.41
C ASN A 778 -17.65 -28.57 -15.39
N VAL A 779 -17.06 -27.61 -14.67
CA VAL A 779 -17.76 -26.78 -13.69
C VAL A 779 -18.58 -25.68 -14.37
N SER A 780 -19.70 -25.27 -13.77
CA SER A 780 -20.53 -24.20 -14.28
C SER A 780 -19.97 -22.85 -13.90
N ASN A 781 -20.23 -21.83 -14.72
CA ASN A 781 -19.97 -20.44 -14.38
C ASN A 781 -21.26 -19.76 -13.92
N GLY A 782 -21.25 -19.13 -12.73
CA GLY A 782 -22.47 -18.64 -12.07
C GLY A 782 -23.15 -17.50 -12.79
N GLU A 783 -22.41 -16.52 -13.28
CA GLU A 783 -22.97 -15.33 -13.94
C GLU A 783 -23.53 -15.64 -15.33
N ASP A 784 -22.90 -16.49 -16.08
CA ASP A 784 -23.33 -16.82 -17.45
C ASP A 784 -24.52 -17.76 -17.50
N ASP A 785 -24.64 -18.61 -16.53
CA ASP A 785 -25.71 -19.60 -16.46
C ASP A 785 -27.11 -19.01 -16.15
N GLN A 786 -27.19 -17.79 -15.64
CA GLN A 786 -28.46 -17.11 -15.41
C GLN A 786 -29.33 -16.99 -16.68
N ASN A 787 -28.72 -16.82 -17.84
CA ASN A 787 -29.42 -16.70 -19.12
C ASN A 787 -29.48 -17.98 -19.92
N CYS A 788 -28.63 -18.94 -19.63
CA CYS A 788 -28.51 -20.22 -20.33
C CYS A 788 -27.94 -21.29 -19.39
N PRO A 789 -28.73 -21.75 -18.41
CA PRO A 789 -28.33 -22.79 -17.46
C PRO A 789 -27.62 -23.96 -18.14
N ASN A 790 -26.45 -24.34 -17.67
CA ASN A 790 -25.61 -25.42 -18.20
C ASN A 790 -25.05 -25.20 -19.62
N CYS A 791 -25.02 -23.96 -20.12
CA CYS A 791 -24.44 -23.69 -21.43
C CYS A 791 -22.92 -23.51 -21.39
N ILE A 792 -22.39 -22.96 -20.31
CA ILE A 792 -20.98 -22.62 -20.13
C ILE A 792 -20.42 -23.54 -19.06
N LYS A 793 -19.36 -24.24 -19.43
CA LYS A 793 -18.64 -25.18 -18.60
C LYS A 793 -17.16 -24.98 -18.78
N GLU A 794 -16.47 -24.82 -17.71
CA GLU A 794 -15.01 -24.66 -17.67
C GLU A 794 -14.34 -25.94 -17.23
N SER A 795 -13.20 -26.24 -17.85
CA SER A 795 -12.30 -27.32 -17.44
C SER A 795 -10.86 -26.85 -17.52
N PHE A 796 -10.24 -26.75 -16.37
CA PHE A 796 -8.87 -26.23 -16.23
C PHE A 796 -8.12 -26.95 -15.10
N GLN A 797 -6.80 -26.84 -15.12
CA GLN A 797 -5.91 -27.51 -14.16
C GLN A 797 -4.84 -26.55 -13.65
N VAL A 798 -4.48 -26.74 -12.38
CA VAL A 798 -3.22 -26.26 -11.83
C VAL A 798 -2.31 -27.43 -11.52
N ILE A 799 -1.05 -27.30 -11.89
CA ILE A 799 -0.02 -28.34 -11.71
C ILE A 799 1.14 -27.72 -10.93
N LEU A 800 1.41 -28.25 -9.74
CA LEU A 800 2.59 -27.91 -8.96
C LEU A 800 3.69 -28.94 -9.27
N LEU A 801 4.85 -28.48 -9.74
CA LEU A 801 6.00 -29.34 -10.03
C LEU A 801 6.88 -29.46 -8.78
N ASP A 802 7.24 -30.69 -8.41
CA ASP A 802 8.11 -30.95 -7.26
C ASP A 802 9.51 -30.36 -7.49
N PRO A 803 9.94 -29.34 -6.71
CA PRO A 803 11.22 -28.65 -6.92
C PRO A 803 12.44 -29.54 -6.78
N GLN A 804 12.32 -30.68 -6.12
CA GLN A 804 13.40 -31.66 -6.03
C GLN A 804 13.74 -32.29 -7.40
N PHE A 805 12.77 -32.37 -8.31
CA PHE A 805 12.91 -32.99 -9.63
C PHE A 805 12.83 -31.96 -10.77
N HIS A 806 12.16 -30.80 -10.51
CA HIS A 806 11.99 -29.71 -11.42
C HIS A 806 12.60 -28.46 -10.74
N SER A 807 13.93 -28.41 -10.65
CA SER A 807 14.62 -27.38 -9.89
C SER A 807 14.76 -26.11 -10.70
N THR A 808 14.42 -24.97 -10.07
CA THR A 808 14.76 -23.62 -10.56
C THR A 808 16.06 -23.14 -9.92
N SER A 809 16.61 -22.05 -10.44
CA SER A 809 17.83 -21.44 -9.90
C SER A 809 17.65 -20.91 -8.47
N THR A 810 16.45 -20.43 -8.13
CA THR A 810 16.08 -19.95 -6.79
C THR A 810 15.65 -21.05 -5.84
N GLY A 811 15.38 -22.25 -6.37
CA GLY A 811 14.76 -23.36 -5.63
C GLY A 811 13.24 -23.25 -5.49
N ASP A 812 12.64 -22.16 -5.98
CA ASP A 812 11.17 -22.01 -5.98
C ASP A 812 10.50 -22.99 -6.95
N GLY A 813 9.28 -23.40 -6.62
CA GLY A 813 8.51 -24.32 -7.43
C GLY A 813 7.96 -23.68 -8.71
N GLU A 814 7.96 -24.45 -9.79
CA GLU A 814 7.26 -24.07 -11.03
C GLU A 814 5.78 -24.48 -10.95
N ILE A 815 4.93 -23.63 -11.50
CA ILE A 815 3.48 -23.81 -11.51
C ILE A 815 3.00 -23.76 -12.95
N ILE A 816 2.13 -24.69 -13.36
CA ILE A 816 1.56 -24.71 -14.71
C ILE A 816 0.03 -24.69 -14.62
N PHE A 817 -0.60 -23.79 -15.35
CA PHE A 817 -2.03 -23.78 -15.60
C PHE A 817 -2.30 -24.38 -16.98
N GLN A 818 -3.39 -25.11 -17.14
CA GLN A 818 -3.84 -25.66 -18.42
C GLN A 818 -5.35 -25.49 -18.57
N TYR A 819 -5.80 -25.21 -19.80
CA TYR A 819 -7.20 -24.93 -20.11
C TYR A 819 -7.67 -25.85 -21.23
N LYS A 820 -8.58 -26.77 -20.90
CA LYS A 820 -9.20 -27.70 -21.85
C LYS A 820 -10.44 -27.10 -22.47
N GLU A 821 -11.27 -26.46 -21.67
CA GLU A 821 -12.47 -25.76 -22.08
C GLU A 821 -12.62 -24.54 -21.19
N ILE A 822 -12.64 -23.36 -21.78
CA ILE A 822 -12.67 -22.09 -21.07
C ILE A 822 -13.37 -21.02 -21.90
N TYR A 823 -14.22 -20.25 -21.28
CA TYR A 823 -15.06 -19.26 -21.95
C TYR A 823 -15.07 -17.90 -21.25
N ASP A 824 -14.08 -17.40 -20.76
CA ASP A 824 -13.92 -16.10 -20.10
C ASP A 824 -14.79 -14.96 -20.70
N ILE A 825 -16.12 -15.07 -20.61
CA ILE A 825 -17.12 -14.25 -21.30
C ILE A 825 -18.41 -14.05 -20.51
N ASP A 826 -18.37 -13.51 -19.34
CA ASP A 826 -19.56 -13.26 -18.56
C ASP A 826 -20.52 -12.26 -19.22
N SER A 827 -21.80 -12.53 -19.08
CA SER A 827 -22.86 -11.75 -19.75
C SER A 827 -23.00 -10.32 -19.21
N ASN A 828 -22.62 -10.07 -17.95
CA ASN A 828 -22.76 -8.79 -17.28
C ASN A 828 -21.43 -8.10 -16.95
N GLY A 829 -20.34 -8.72 -17.31
CA GLY A 829 -18.98 -8.25 -17.04
C GLY A 829 -18.14 -9.47 -16.71
N ASN A 830 -16.98 -9.55 -17.26
CA ASN A 830 -16.08 -10.64 -16.98
C ASN A 830 -15.58 -10.54 -15.55
N TYR A 831 -15.54 -11.68 -14.89
CA TYR A 831 -14.91 -11.83 -13.61
C TYR A 831 -13.85 -12.90 -13.76
N SER A 832 -12.63 -12.62 -13.92
CA SER A 832 -11.63 -13.67 -13.83
C SER A 832 -10.30 -13.09 -13.37
N THR A 833 -9.64 -13.81 -12.50
CA THR A 833 -8.27 -13.52 -12.10
C THR A 833 -7.41 -14.73 -12.32
N ILE A 834 -6.37 -14.57 -13.13
CA ILE A 834 -5.39 -15.60 -13.42
C ILE A 834 -4.00 -15.12 -13.04
N GLY A 835 -3.37 -15.79 -12.11
CA GLY A 835 -2.04 -15.42 -11.65
C GLY A 835 -1.61 -16.11 -10.37
N ILE A 836 -0.52 -15.60 -9.80
CA ILE A 836 0.03 -16.06 -8.53
C ILE A 836 0.41 -14.87 -7.66
N GLU A 837 0.24 -15.01 -6.37
CA GLU A 837 0.44 -13.94 -5.39
C GLU A 837 1.30 -14.41 -4.21
N SER A 838 2.17 -13.52 -3.74
CA SER A 838 3.08 -13.77 -2.62
C SER A 838 2.33 -13.99 -1.28
N PRO A 839 3.00 -14.60 -0.28
CA PRO A 839 2.41 -14.80 1.04
C PRO A 839 1.98 -13.51 1.76
N ASP A 840 2.70 -12.42 1.56
CA ASP A 840 2.42 -11.10 2.13
C ASP A 840 1.49 -10.23 1.27
N GLN A 841 1.07 -10.76 0.10
CA GLN A 841 0.11 -10.12 -0.80
C GLN A 841 0.55 -8.75 -1.36
N ASP A 842 1.85 -8.50 -1.37
CA ASP A 842 2.45 -7.26 -1.89
C ASP A 842 3.02 -7.44 -3.30
N ILE A 843 3.34 -8.68 -3.68
CA ILE A 843 4.00 -9.02 -4.94
C ILE A 843 3.20 -10.11 -5.64
N GLY A 844 3.07 -10.02 -6.95
CA GLY A 844 2.36 -11.04 -7.72
C GLY A 844 2.71 -11.01 -9.19
N VAL A 845 2.27 -12.04 -9.90
CA VAL A 845 2.28 -12.08 -11.36
C VAL A 845 0.85 -12.29 -11.83
N GLU A 846 0.21 -11.22 -12.26
CA GLU A 846 -1.10 -11.22 -12.86
C GLU A 846 -0.98 -11.54 -14.35
N TYR A 847 -1.53 -12.67 -14.78
CA TYR A 847 -1.59 -13.01 -16.20
C TYR A 847 -2.80 -12.37 -16.89
N LEU A 848 -3.95 -12.46 -16.25
CA LEU A 848 -5.20 -11.84 -16.68
C LEU A 848 -5.98 -11.39 -15.45
N PHE A 849 -6.47 -10.18 -15.52
CA PHE A 849 -7.49 -9.69 -14.59
C PHE A 849 -8.64 -9.11 -15.39
N SER A 850 -9.83 -9.55 -15.13
CA SER A 850 -11.03 -9.06 -15.73
C SER A 850 -12.07 -8.87 -14.64
N ASN A 851 -12.58 -7.67 -14.56
CA ASN A 851 -13.57 -7.33 -13.56
C ASN A 851 -14.54 -6.33 -14.17
N TYR A 852 -15.80 -6.71 -14.28
CA TYR A 852 -16.84 -5.84 -14.85
C TYR A 852 -16.52 -5.27 -16.23
N LYS A 853 -16.69 -6.06 -17.30
CA LYS A 853 -16.54 -5.65 -18.71
C LYS A 853 -15.14 -5.57 -19.28
N GLY A 854 -14.34 -6.53 -18.98
CA GLY A 854 -13.12 -6.79 -19.73
C GLY A 854 -12.09 -5.70 -19.65
N LEU A 855 -11.82 -5.25 -18.45
CA LEU A 855 -10.58 -4.54 -18.16
C LEU A 855 -9.50 -5.61 -18.14
N GLY A 856 -8.82 -5.72 -19.25
CA GLY A 856 -7.91 -6.84 -19.49
C GLY A 856 -6.54 -6.63 -18.88
N SER A 857 -5.75 -7.65 -19.03
CA SER A 857 -4.42 -7.83 -18.50
C SER A 857 -3.53 -6.60 -18.48
N SER A 858 -2.75 -6.51 -17.45
CA SER A 858 -1.78 -5.42 -17.22
C SER A 858 -0.66 -5.34 -18.26
N TRP A 859 -0.43 -6.33 -19.13
CA TRP A 859 0.68 -6.33 -20.09
C TRP A 859 0.25 -6.59 -21.52
N ALA A 860 0.87 -5.82 -22.40
CA ALA A 860 0.44 -5.65 -23.77
C ALA A 860 0.72 -6.85 -24.69
N SER A 861 1.49 -7.83 -24.26
CA SER A 861 1.88 -9.00 -25.03
C SER A 861 1.15 -10.27 -24.62
N SER A 862 0.53 -10.30 -23.44
CA SER A 862 -0.33 -11.40 -23.08
C SER A 862 -1.63 -11.37 -23.90
N PRO A 863 -2.12 -12.49 -24.39
CA PRO A 863 -3.48 -12.56 -24.90
C PRO A 863 -4.44 -12.16 -23.80
N ASN A 864 -5.25 -11.15 -24.05
CA ASN A 864 -6.24 -10.65 -23.07
C ASN A 864 -7.41 -11.62 -22.88
N THR A 865 -7.33 -12.82 -23.41
CA THR A 865 -8.36 -13.85 -23.34
C THR A 865 -7.71 -15.21 -23.21
N LEU A 866 -8.25 -16.02 -22.34
CA LEU A 866 -7.91 -17.44 -22.29
C LEU A 866 -8.45 -18.16 -23.53
N VAL A 867 -7.74 -19.16 -23.96
CA VAL A 867 -8.14 -20.01 -25.09
C VAL A 867 -7.98 -21.47 -24.76
N THR A 868 -8.80 -22.29 -25.36
CA THR A 868 -8.68 -23.75 -25.29
C THR A 868 -7.28 -24.21 -25.74
N ASP A 869 -6.75 -25.23 -25.10
CA ASP A 869 -5.41 -25.79 -25.32
C ASP A 869 -4.23 -24.84 -24.95
N LEU A 870 -4.49 -23.81 -24.14
CA LEU A 870 -3.45 -22.96 -23.58
C LEU A 870 -2.81 -23.62 -22.36
N ALA A 871 -1.50 -23.44 -22.22
CA ALA A 871 -0.77 -23.71 -20.98
C ALA A 871 0.02 -22.46 -20.58
N ILE A 872 0.01 -22.12 -19.29
CA ILE A 872 0.75 -20.99 -18.71
C ILE A 872 1.67 -21.55 -17.63
N LYS A 873 2.94 -21.17 -17.62
CA LYS A 873 3.92 -21.54 -16.62
C LYS A 873 4.41 -20.31 -15.86
N PHE A 874 4.39 -20.41 -14.54
CA PHE A 874 5.03 -19.44 -13.66
C PHE A 874 6.35 -20.03 -13.15
N THR A 875 7.43 -19.26 -13.32
CA THR A 875 8.78 -19.72 -13.00
C THR A 875 9.68 -18.56 -12.61
N THR A 876 10.66 -18.84 -11.75
CA THR A 876 11.76 -17.92 -11.41
C THR A 876 12.99 -18.17 -12.26
N ASP A 877 13.01 -19.23 -13.08
CA ASP A 877 14.16 -19.52 -13.94
C ASP A 877 14.34 -18.48 -15.05
N SER A 878 15.60 -18.21 -15.35
CA SER A 878 15.98 -17.50 -16.56
C SER A 878 15.61 -18.35 -17.78
N GLN A 879 14.69 -17.85 -18.55
CA GLN A 879 14.32 -18.47 -19.81
C GLN A 879 15.06 -17.71 -20.93
N GLU A 880 16.25 -18.16 -21.24
CA GLU A 880 16.94 -17.63 -22.41
C GLU A 880 16.10 -17.88 -23.66
N ALA A 881 16.05 -16.87 -24.54
CA ALA A 881 15.42 -17.07 -25.85
C ALA A 881 15.94 -18.33 -26.49
N SER A 882 15.03 -19.18 -27.01
CA SER A 882 15.47 -20.38 -27.70
C SER A 882 16.31 -19.96 -28.88
N CYS A 883 17.59 -20.30 -28.83
CA CYS A 883 18.43 -20.12 -30.00
C CYS A 883 17.94 -21.06 -31.10
N PRO A 884 17.42 -20.56 -32.21
CA PRO A 884 17.21 -21.40 -33.38
C PRO A 884 18.59 -21.80 -33.92
N ILE A 885 19.15 -22.89 -33.34
CA ILE A 885 20.47 -23.37 -33.64
C ILE A 885 20.60 -23.52 -35.16
N MET A 886 21.60 -22.85 -35.75
CA MET A 886 21.93 -22.85 -37.17
C MET A 886 21.04 -22.02 -38.10
N ASP A 887 19.91 -21.50 -37.68
CA ASP A 887 19.08 -20.57 -38.48
C ASP A 887 19.33 -19.11 -38.06
N LEU A 888 20.40 -18.52 -38.61
CA LEU A 888 20.83 -17.17 -38.21
C LEU A 888 20.00 -16.03 -38.81
N ASN A 889 19.29 -16.30 -39.87
CA ASN A 889 18.46 -15.29 -40.56
C ASN A 889 16.96 -15.41 -40.18
N LEU A 890 16.60 -16.40 -39.38
CA LEU A 890 15.26 -16.67 -38.85
C LEU A 890 14.22 -16.86 -39.99
N ASP A 891 14.65 -17.49 -41.12
CA ASP A 891 13.74 -17.76 -42.22
C ASP A 891 13.09 -19.14 -42.18
N GLY A 892 13.36 -19.89 -41.12
CA GLY A 892 12.87 -21.26 -40.88
C GLY A 892 13.57 -22.33 -41.70
N ALA A 893 14.70 -22.04 -42.33
CA ALA A 893 15.41 -22.98 -43.19
C ALA A 893 16.94 -22.92 -43.01
N ILE A 894 17.52 -23.92 -42.40
CA ILE A 894 18.97 -24.03 -42.26
C ILE A 894 19.58 -24.28 -43.62
N ASN A 895 20.32 -23.33 -44.15
CA ASN A 895 20.86 -23.35 -45.49
C ASN A 895 22.18 -22.56 -45.66
N VAL A 896 22.68 -22.40 -46.91
CA VAL A 896 23.98 -21.76 -47.14
C VAL A 896 23.97 -20.28 -46.77
N VAL A 897 22.80 -19.66 -46.62
CA VAL A 897 22.71 -18.23 -46.20
C VAL A 897 23.12 -18.09 -44.74
N ASP A 898 22.79 -19.08 -43.91
CA ASP A 898 23.17 -19.11 -42.51
C ASP A 898 24.68 -19.29 -42.36
N VAL A 899 25.27 -20.12 -43.18
CA VAL A 899 26.74 -20.29 -43.23
C VAL A 899 27.41 -18.94 -43.57
N ILE A 900 26.86 -18.20 -44.52
CA ILE A 900 27.39 -16.89 -44.89
C ILE A 900 27.22 -15.90 -43.71
N SER A 901 26.13 -15.98 -42.98
CA SER A 901 25.87 -15.12 -41.81
C SER A 901 26.89 -15.38 -40.70
N VAL A 902 27.15 -16.63 -40.33
CA VAL A 902 28.22 -16.97 -39.36
C VAL A 902 29.59 -16.52 -39.82
N VAL A 903 29.93 -16.72 -41.10
CA VAL A 903 31.22 -16.26 -41.64
C VAL A 903 31.33 -14.72 -41.55
N ASN A 904 30.28 -13.97 -41.81
CA ASN A 904 30.27 -12.52 -41.70
C ASN A 904 30.48 -12.03 -40.26
N ILE A 905 29.91 -12.74 -39.28
CA ILE A 905 30.15 -12.53 -37.86
C ILE A 905 31.64 -12.76 -37.54
N ILE A 906 32.17 -13.92 -37.88
CA ILE A 906 33.56 -14.33 -37.58
C ILE A 906 34.61 -13.34 -38.15
N ILE A 907 34.39 -12.81 -39.35
CA ILE A 907 35.30 -11.85 -39.97
C ILE A 907 35.01 -10.40 -39.63
N GLY A 908 34.03 -10.15 -38.72
CA GLY A 908 33.66 -8.82 -38.21
C GLY A 908 33.02 -7.89 -39.23
N LEU A 909 32.35 -8.42 -40.22
CA LEU A 909 31.58 -7.63 -41.20
C LEU A 909 30.21 -7.23 -40.73
N VAL A 910 29.67 -7.94 -39.74
CA VAL A 910 28.39 -7.69 -39.09
C VAL A 910 28.62 -7.75 -37.59
N ASN A 911 28.09 -6.79 -36.87
CA ASN A 911 27.95 -6.92 -35.40
C ASN A 911 26.70 -7.79 -35.16
N PRO A 912 26.87 -8.97 -34.63
CA PRO A 912 25.73 -9.86 -34.39
C PRO A 912 24.90 -9.36 -33.20
N THR A 913 23.62 -9.66 -33.21
CA THR A 913 22.78 -9.63 -32.01
C THR A 913 23.08 -10.84 -31.14
N ASP A 914 22.73 -10.83 -29.85
CA ASP A 914 22.95 -11.95 -28.95
C ASP A 914 22.26 -13.22 -29.43
N GLY A 915 21.04 -13.12 -29.93
CA GLY A 915 20.36 -14.24 -30.60
C GLY A 915 21.11 -14.79 -31.83
N GLN A 916 21.80 -13.96 -32.59
CA GLN A 916 22.64 -14.39 -33.70
C GLN A 916 23.97 -15.04 -33.23
N LEU A 917 24.55 -14.53 -32.12
CA LEU A 917 25.71 -15.16 -31.49
C LEU A 917 25.37 -16.55 -31.00
N CYS A 918 24.24 -16.64 -30.29
CA CYS A 918 23.76 -17.91 -29.77
C CYS A 918 23.43 -18.92 -30.91
N SER A 919 22.72 -18.49 -31.96
CA SER A 919 22.43 -19.34 -33.13
C SER A 919 23.70 -19.77 -33.90
N ALA A 920 24.77 -18.98 -33.77
CA ALA A 920 26.05 -19.20 -34.46
C ALA A 920 27.01 -20.08 -33.67
N ASP A 921 26.94 -20.15 -32.34
CA ASP A 921 27.74 -21.03 -31.46
C ASP A 921 27.12 -22.42 -31.37
N ILE A 922 27.34 -23.20 -32.39
CA ILE A 922 26.68 -24.49 -32.58
C ILE A 922 27.20 -25.58 -31.66
N ASN A 923 28.44 -25.48 -31.27
CA ASN A 923 29.08 -26.42 -30.36
C ASN A 923 28.99 -26.03 -28.88
N VAL A 924 28.35 -24.84 -28.62
CA VAL A 924 28.12 -24.31 -27.28
C VAL A 924 29.44 -24.20 -26.48
N ASP A 925 30.53 -23.72 -27.17
CA ASP A 925 31.83 -23.53 -26.51
C ASP A 925 32.09 -22.06 -26.10
N GLY A 926 31.10 -21.17 -26.26
CA GLY A 926 31.16 -19.75 -25.95
C GLY A 926 31.90 -18.89 -26.97
N ALA A 927 32.24 -19.43 -28.15
CA ALA A 927 33.01 -18.71 -29.15
C ALA A 927 32.59 -19.03 -30.59
N VAL A 928 31.96 -18.11 -31.26
CA VAL A 928 31.61 -18.26 -32.69
C VAL A 928 32.88 -18.24 -33.54
N ASN A 929 33.21 -19.38 -34.11
CA ASN A 929 34.44 -19.58 -34.87
C ASN A 929 34.28 -20.56 -36.08
N VAL A 930 35.38 -20.95 -36.70
CA VAL A 930 35.33 -21.78 -37.89
C VAL A 930 34.78 -23.19 -37.62
N VAL A 931 34.79 -23.64 -36.38
CA VAL A 931 34.26 -24.96 -36.01
C VAL A 931 32.73 -24.96 -36.16
N ASP A 932 32.09 -23.85 -35.81
CA ASP A 932 30.64 -23.68 -35.99
C ASP A 932 30.24 -23.65 -37.46
N VAL A 933 31.03 -22.97 -38.30
CA VAL A 933 30.81 -23.02 -39.74
C VAL A 933 30.83 -24.44 -40.27
N ILE A 934 31.76 -25.25 -39.78
CA ILE A 934 31.88 -26.67 -40.19
C ILE A 934 30.65 -27.45 -39.67
N ALA A 935 30.14 -27.13 -38.50
CA ALA A 935 28.97 -27.78 -37.95
C ALA A 935 27.70 -27.48 -38.77
N ILE A 936 27.46 -26.24 -39.16
CA ILE A 936 26.32 -25.84 -40.04
C ILE A 936 26.46 -26.55 -41.40
N VAL A 937 27.65 -26.50 -42.01
CA VAL A 937 27.87 -27.13 -43.31
C VAL A 937 27.59 -28.65 -43.23
N ASN A 938 28.00 -29.32 -42.15
CA ASN A 938 27.75 -30.75 -41.98
C ASN A 938 26.25 -31.01 -41.76
N ALA A 939 25.53 -30.13 -41.04
CA ALA A 939 24.08 -30.25 -40.87
C ALA A 939 23.37 -30.11 -42.24
N ILE A 940 23.72 -29.09 -43.03
CA ILE A 940 23.15 -28.87 -44.36
C ILE A 940 23.41 -30.04 -45.31
N ILE A 941 24.57 -30.67 -45.26
CA ILE A 941 24.92 -31.81 -46.11
C ILE A 941 24.19 -33.09 -45.64
N SER A 942 23.75 -33.11 -44.37
CA SER A 942 23.07 -34.28 -43.80
C SER A 942 21.56 -34.20 -43.97
N LEU A 943 20.99 -33.01 -44.21
CA LEU A 943 19.62 -32.75 -44.60
C LEU A 943 19.40 -33.14 -46.06
#